data_7cae6fa591ae17e1cd832ab75c364854
#
_entry.id   7cae6fa591ae17e1cd832ab75c364854
#
_cell.length_a   1.000
_cell.length_b   1.000
_cell.length_c   1.000
_cell.angle_alpha   90.00
_cell.angle_beta   90.00
_cell.angle_gamma   90.00
#
_symmetry.space_group_name_H-M   'P 1'
#
loop_
_entity.id
_entity.type
_entity.pdbx_description
1 polymer ?
#
loop_
_entity_poly.entity_id
_entity_poly.type
_entity_poly.pdbx_seq_one_letter_code
_entity_poly.pdbx_strand_id
1 'polypeptide(L)'
;MEPGTIVEYIDRKKMVCAVVLEHKNQRVRMLTEHNRELTHGEKRLAHAGDEALDLSTGRDALVKRLQAVAEIRNKLQNQIDIQELWEVVHTEATWIDLQSMAELCFGGEISSDHASALVRALFEDRLYFKFDTDRFFPNSPEQVARIAAQAAQEAKKAHTISEGSRWVRQVMESDHAPASADKEEIVEILRSFYLFRKNSPHYKIAKEIVSCSGLDPKEGPFNLLVKLGVWSEDENLNLHRFGVSHSFPSAVLKASERLILEGTKPRPDAGRRDLTHLSMLTIDGQGTLDFDDAISIEPKGDGYRLGIHITDVSHFVEKGGRVDQEAFSRASSIYMPDDRIPMLPPNLAEDLFSLKQGQDRFAISIMADLDVSANVVAYEIVPSIIRVKQQLTYYNANLLVQEDPDLEAIYELAQKFRNIRLKNGALQLILPEINVWVDKNGDISVTQINRESPSRMMVSECMIMANWLAARFLRDNGQPVIYRSQSPPRERLIQEGGGTLYENWTQRRFLSRVVLDLDPQAHAGLGLDAYLTLTSPLRKYLDLVTQRQLRGLFGLERPYSEEELRFIIQALEEPMSYITVLQQERTRYWILRYLEHLVGHKEEAMVLDKRRQRYSVLLPGYMIECSLPLNSGADLKPQDTIEVKIERVNARSDTLTLSLA
;
A
#
# COMPACT_ATOMS: atom_id res chain seq x y z
N MET A 1 51.07 -13.93 43.46
CA MET A 1 51.82 -13.44 42.29
C MET A 1 52.96 -12.60 42.84
N GLU A 2 54.18 -12.87 42.43
CA GLU A 2 55.36 -12.20 42.97
C GLU A 2 55.68 -10.90 42.20
N PRO A 3 56.26 -9.88 42.86
CA PRO A 3 56.76 -8.72 42.16
C PRO A 3 57.82 -9.12 41.12
N GLY A 4 57.75 -8.56 39.92
CA GLY A 4 58.60 -8.93 38.79
C GLY A 4 57.93 -9.87 37.78
N THR A 5 56.87 -10.61 38.18
CA THR A 5 56.14 -11.51 37.27
C THR A 5 55.63 -10.77 36.03
N ILE A 6 55.84 -11.32 34.86
CA ILE A 6 55.26 -10.79 33.60
C ILE A 6 53.81 -11.30 33.47
N VAL A 7 52.87 -10.36 33.31
CA VAL A 7 51.45 -10.66 33.19
C VAL A 7 50.88 -10.04 31.92
N GLU A 8 49.75 -10.57 31.50
CA GLU A 8 48.96 -9.98 30.39
C GLU A 8 47.55 -9.68 30.82
N TYR A 9 47.03 -8.59 30.32
CA TYR A 9 45.65 -8.16 30.53
C TYR A 9 45.05 -7.58 29.26
N ILE A 10 43.73 -7.51 29.21
CA ILE A 10 42.99 -7.01 28.04
C ILE A 10 42.72 -5.50 28.22
N ASP A 11 43.24 -4.67 27.31
CA ASP A 11 42.92 -3.25 27.19
C ASP A 11 42.34 -2.98 25.80
N ARG A 12 41.12 -2.43 25.76
CA ARG A 12 40.42 -2.04 24.48
C ARG A 12 40.49 -3.11 23.39
N LYS A 13 40.24 -4.35 23.75
CA LYS A 13 40.27 -5.55 22.86
C LYS A 13 41.68 -5.99 22.39
N LYS A 14 42.74 -5.53 23.03
CA LYS A 14 44.11 -5.97 22.77
C LYS A 14 44.75 -6.54 24.03
N MET A 15 45.58 -7.54 23.85
CA MET A 15 46.42 -8.07 24.95
C MET A 15 47.61 -7.17 25.14
N VAL A 16 47.88 -6.76 26.37
CA VAL A 16 48.97 -5.86 26.75
C VAL A 16 49.87 -6.54 27.80
N CYS A 17 51.17 -6.53 27.53
CA CYS A 17 52.19 -7.07 28.40
C CYS A 17 52.52 -6.09 29.52
N ALA A 18 52.60 -6.57 30.74
CA ALA A 18 52.95 -5.76 31.90
C ALA A 18 53.78 -6.57 32.91
N VAL A 19 54.54 -5.87 33.78
CA VAL A 19 55.25 -6.49 34.89
C VAL A 19 54.59 -6.10 36.21
N VAL A 20 54.45 -7.03 37.12
CA VAL A 20 53.89 -6.82 38.47
C VAL A 20 54.89 -6.01 39.29
N LEU A 21 54.49 -4.83 39.75
CA LEU A 21 55.27 -4.01 40.68
C LEU A 21 54.93 -4.34 42.14
N GLU A 22 53.65 -4.58 42.42
CA GLU A 22 53.14 -4.86 43.77
C GLU A 22 51.84 -5.67 43.68
N HIS A 23 51.65 -6.65 44.56
CA HIS A 23 50.40 -7.39 44.68
C HIS A 23 49.91 -7.34 46.14
N LYS A 24 48.76 -6.69 46.37
CA LYS A 24 48.09 -6.58 47.67
C LYS A 24 46.57 -6.68 47.54
N ASN A 25 45.92 -7.39 48.45
CA ASN A 25 44.46 -7.47 48.55
C ASN A 25 43.76 -7.77 47.21
N GLN A 26 44.24 -8.77 46.45
CA GLN A 26 43.73 -9.17 45.14
C GLN A 26 43.80 -8.05 44.07
N ARG A 27 44.63 -7.04 44.31
CA ARG A 27 44.94 -5.98 43.34
C ARG A 27 46.40 -6.04 42.96
N VAL A 28 46.65 -5.94 41.67
CA VAL A 28 47.97 -5.99 41.08
C VAL A 28 48.29 -4.61 40.49
N ARG A 29 49.31 -3.96 41.04
CA ARG A 29 49.90 -2.76 40.45
C ARG A 29 50.98 -3.20 39.46
N MET A 30 50.90 -2.74 38.24
CA MET A 30 51.76 -3.19 37.15
C MET A 30 52.26 -2.05 36.29
N LEU A 31 53.43 -2.22 35.67
CA LEU A 31 53.98 -1.35 34.65
C LEU A 31 53.82 -2.03 33.29
N THR A 32 53.22 -1.32 32.33
CA THR A 32 52.96 -1.84 31.00
C THR A 32 54.08 -1.58 29.99
N GLU A 33 54.13 -2.34 28.89
CA GLU A 33 55.00 -2.14 27.74
C GLU A 33 54.89 -0.77 27.12
N HIS A 34 53.78 -0.02 27.38
CA HIS A 34 53.54 1.35 26.95
C HIS A 34 53.96 2.39 28.00
N ASN A 35 54.76 2.02 28.98
CA ASN A 35 55.27 2.86 30.05
C ASN A 35 54.16 3.50 30.94
N ARG A 36 53.04 2.79 31.16
CA ARG A 36 51.95 3.23 32.04
C ARG A 36 51.87 2.34 33.30
N GLU A 37 51.67 2.97 34.44
CA GLU A 37 51.33 2.22 35.64
C GLU A 37 49.80 2.13 35.79
N LEU A 38 49.31 0.92 36.08
CA LEU A 38 47.93 0.61 36.25
C LEU A 38 47.74 -0.29 37.47
N THR A 39 46.53 -0.28 38.05
CA THR A 39 46.14 -1.22 39.11
C THR A 39 44.87 -1.93 38.68
N HIS A 40 44.93 -3.26 38.50
CA HIS A 40 43.80 -4.11 38.18
C HIS A 40 43.54 -5.18 39.26
N GLY A 41 42.33 -5.71 39.28
CA GLY A 41 42.04 -6.91 40.06
C GLY A 41 42.70 -8.12 39.40
N GLU A 42 43.20 -9.04 40.19
CA GLU A 42 43.88 -10.29 39.77
C GLU A 42 43.03 -11.06 38.71
N LYS A 43 41.72 -11.13 38.91
CA LYS A 43 40.76 -11.78 37.95
C LYS A 43 40.69 -11.15 36.58
N ARG A 44 41.30 -9.99 36.35
CA ARG A 44 41.36 -9.32 35.03
C ARG A 44 42.63 -9.63 34.24
N LEU A 45 43.53 -10.41 34.82
CA LEU A 45 44.70 -10.87 34.10
C LEU A 45 44.31 -12.06 33.23
N ALA A 46 44.75 -12.01 31.99
CA ALA A 46 44.48 -13.06 31.00
C ALA A 46 45.54 -14.18 31.07
N HIS A 47 46.76 -13.83 31.44
CA HIS A 47 47.86 -14.77 31.62
C HIS A 47 48.88 -14.23 32.60
N ALA A 48 49.53 -15.11 33.36
CA ALA A 48 50.67 -14.81 34.24
C ALA A 48 51.80 -15.78 33.91
N GLY A 49 52.96 -15.26 33.61
CA GLY A 49 54.13 -16.05 33.29
C GLY A 49 54.90 -16.52 34.54
N ASP A 50 55.76 -17.52 34.38
CA ASP A 50 56.64 -18.02 35.43
C ASP A 50 57.93 -17.25 35.55
N GLU A 51 58.27 -16.40 34.57
CA GLU A 51 59.47 -15.57 34.58
C GLU A 51 59.24 -14.28 35.35
N ALA A 52 60.24 -13.93 36.17
CA ALA A 52 60.24 -12.65 36.91
C ALA A 52 61.39 -11.76 36.43
N LEU A 53 61.05 -10.51 36.14
CA LEU A 53 62.04 -9.46 35.82
C LEU A 53 62.59 -8.86 37.10
N ASP A 54 63.90 -8.55 37.09
CA ASP A 54 64.52 -7.83 38.17
C ASP A 54 64.08 -6.36 38.17
N LEU A 55 63.25 -5.98 39.14
CA LEU A 55 62.73 -4.64 39.31
C LEU A 55 63.76 -3.58 39.62
N SER A 56 64.99 -3.97 40.01
CA SER A 56 66.10 -3.04 40.30
C SER A 56 66.73 -2.46 39.09
N THR A 57 66.47 -2.99 37.92
CA THR A 57 67.07 -2.54 36.61
C THR A 57 66.58 -1.17 36.10
N GLY A 58 65.59 -0.60 36.73
CA GLY A 58 65.05 0.70 36.40
C GLY A 58 63.90 0.61 35.38
N ARG A 59 63.06 1.65 35.37
CA ARG A 59 61.78 1.70 34.63
C ARG A 59 61.95 1.54 33.11
N ASP A 60 62.89 2.29 32.48
CA ASP A 60 63.09 2.24 31.03
C ASP A 60 63.61 0.87 30.55
N ALA A 61 64.45 0.23 31.37
CA ALA A 61 64.95 -1.12 31.07
C ALA A 61 63.82 -2.15 31.15
N LEU A 62 62.93 -2.06 32.13
CA LEU A 62 61.75 -2.90 32.26
C LEU A 62 60.80 -2.76 31.07
N VAL A 63 60.53 -1.51 30.65
CA VAL A 63 59.68 -1.26 29.47
C VAL A 63 60.28 -1.84 28.19
N LYS A 64 61.60 -1.64 27.96
CA LYS A 64 62.27 -2.27 26.82
C LYS A 64 62.19 -3.81 26.85
N ARG A 65 62.35 -4.39 28.02
CA ARG A 65 62.27 -5.84 28.16
C ARG A 65 60.84 -6.36 27.90
N LEU A 66 59.81 -5.65 28.41
CA LEU A 66 58.39 -5.96 28.15
C LEU A 66 58.05 -5.87 26.66
N GLN A 67 58.56 -4.85 25.98
CA GLN A 67 58.41 -4.69 24.51
C GLN A 67 59.05 -5.86 23.75
N ALA A 68 60.24 -6.29 24.15
CA ALA A 68 60.91 -7.43 23.53
C ALA A 68 60.13 -8.74 23.75
N VAL A 69 59.60 -8.97 24.97
CA VAL A 69 58.74 -10.12 25.30
C VAL A 69 57.44 -10.07 24.45
N ALA A 70 56.79 -8.90 24.37
CA ALA A 70 55.58 -8.74 23.58
C ALA A 70 55.84 -9.03 22.08
N GLU A 71 56.99 -8.64 21.54
CA GLU A 71 57.39 -8.93 20.16
C GLU A 71 57.62 -10.42 19.93
N ILE A 72 58.28 -11.14 20.89
CA ILE A 72 58.43 -12.59 20.81
C ILE A 72 57.08 -13.28 20.79
N ARG A 73 56.19 -12.90 21.72
CA ARG A 73 54.83 -13.48 21.82
C ARG A 73 54.01 -13.23 20.58
N ASN A 74 54.11 -12.04 19.95
CA ASN A 74 53.46 -11.73 18.69
C ASN A 74 54.04 -12.59 17.54
N LYS A 75 55.34 -12.84 17.50
CA LYS A 75 55.93 -13.73 16.47
C LYS A 75 55.45 -15.15 16.62
N LEU A 76 55.36 -15.67 17.86
CA LEU A 76 54.85 -17.00 18.16
C LEU A 76 53.35 -17.10 17.86
N GLN A 77 52.56 -16.06 18.17
CA GLN A 77 51.13 -15.99 17.84
C GLN A 77 50.87 -16.16 16.34
N ASN A 78 51.66 -15.51 15.50
CA ASN A 78 51.54 -15.60 14.04
C ASN A 78 51.91 -16.98 13.46
N GLN A 79 52.46 -17.87 14.23
CA GLN A 79 52.80 -19.25 13.83
C GLN A 79 51.67 -20.25 14.14
N ILE A 80 50.65 -19.82 14.91
CA ILE A 80 49.54 -20.68 15.33
C ILE A 80 48.46 -20.62 14.27
N ASP A 81 48.15 -21.76 13.67
CA ASP A 81 46.96 -21.95 12.86
C ASP A 81 45.80 -22.48 13.73
N ILE A 82 44.89 -21.59 14.08
CA ILE A 82 43.76 -21.91 14.96
C ILE A 82 42.77 -22.85 14.29
N GLN A 83 42.62 -22.79 12.97
CA GLN A 83 41.74 -23.68 12.24
C GLN A 83 42.30 -25.11 12.29
N GLU A 84 43.60 -25.32 12.00
CA GLU A 84 44.25 -26.61 12.08
C GLU A 84 44.17 -27.18 13.48
N LEU A 85 44.43 -26.37 14.52
CA LEU A 85 44.27 -26.75 15.91
C LEU A 85 42.86 -27.23 16.23
N TRP A 86 41.86 -26.51 15.77
CA TRP A 86 40.47 -26.88 15.96
C TRP A 86 40.11 -28.18 15.21
N GLU A 87 40.58 -28.39 13.99
CA GLU A 87 40.38 -29.62 13.25
C GLU A 87 40.89 -30.85 13.97
N VAL A 88 41.93 -30.69 14.78
CA VAL A 88 42.50 -31.79 15.60
C VAL A 88 41.65 -32.09 16.86
N VAL A 89 41.09 -31.06 17.51
CA VAL A 89 40.49 -31.24 18.85
C VAL A 89 38.96 -31.15 18.85
N HIS A 90 38.28 -30.73 17.77
CA HIS A 90 36.84 -30.47 17.79
C HIS A 90 35.96 -31.70 18.08
N THR A 91 36.49 -32.91 17.85
CA THR A 91 35.79 -34.17 18.11
C THR A 91 35.76 -34.55 19.58
N GLU A 92 36.67 -34.03 20.40
CA GLU A 92 36.76 -34.38 21.81
C GLU A 92 35.66 -33.77 22.69
N ALA A 93 35.08 -32.62 22.24
CA ALA A 93 33.97 -31.93 22.88
C ALA A 93 34.14 -31.76 24.41
N THR A 94 35.36 -31.52 24.87
CA THR A 94 35.73 -31.33 26.27
C THR A 94 36.51 -30.04 26.47
N TRP A 95 36.56 -29.56 27.72
CA TRP A 95 37.41 -28.44 28.09
C TRP A 95 38.88 -28.87 28.12
N ILE A 96 39.72 -28.21 27.37
CA ILE A 96 41.16 -28.45 27.25
C ILE A 96 41.87 -27.32 27.99
N ASP A 97 42.82 -27.65 28.85
CA ASP A 97 43.63 -26.67 29.58
C ASP A 97 44.70 -26.04 28.68
N LEU A 98 45.22 -24.87 29.13
CA LEU A 98 46.19 -24.10 28.38
C LEU A 98 47.48 -24.85 28.06
N GLN A 99 47.96 -25.67 28.99
CA GLN A 99 49.21 -26.43 28.86
C GLN A 99 49.06 -27.48 27.75
N SER A 100 47.99 -28.29 27.82
CA SER A 100 47.67 -29.30 26.80
C SER A 100 47.50 -28.71 25.41
N MET A 101 46.83 -27.54 25.31
CA MET A 101 46.67 -26.85 24.03
C MET A 101 47.99 -26.30 23.47
N ALA A 102 48.88 -25.81 24.34
CA ALA A 102 50.17 -25.30 23.91
C ALA A 102 51.10 -26.44 23.44
N GLU A 103 51.05 -27.61 24.08
CA GLU A 103 51.78 -28.82 23.67
C GLU A 103 51.33 -29.29 22.25
N LEU A 104 50.03 -29.21 21.96
CA LEU A 104 49.48 -29.52 20.62
C LEU A 104 49.98 -28.55 19.55
N CYS A 105 50.11 -27.25 19.91
CA CYS A 105 50.51 -26.22 18.95
C CYS A 105 52.00 -26.22 18.65
N PHE A 106 52.85 -26.35 19.64
CA PHE A 106 54.28 -26.08 19.51
C PHE A 106 55.16 -27.34 19.56
N GLY A 107 54.70 -28.38 20.21
CA GLY A 107 55.49 -29.58 20.45
C GLY A 107 56.74 -29.30 21.28
N GLY A 108 57.17 -30.20 22.18
CA GLY A 108 58.39 -30.05 22.98
C GLY A 108 58.18 -29.26 24.27
N GLU A 109 59.25 -28.59 24.81
CA GLU A 109 59.17 -27.81 26.04
C GLU A 109 58.42 -26.52 25.85
N ILE A 110 57.32 -26.34 26.57
CA ILE A 110 56.45 -25.17 26.51
C ILE A 110 56.94 -24.11 27.48
N SER A 111 57.29 -22.95 26.96
CA SER A 111 57.59 -21.76 27.77
C SER A 111 56.32 -20.91 28.02
N SER A 112 56.41 -20.04 29.04
CA SER A 112 55.38 -19.06 29.33
C SER A 112 55.02 -18.16 28.12
N ASP A 113 56.00 -17.91 27.23
CA ASP A 113 55.76 -17.12 25.99
C ASP A 113 54.93 -17.89 24.95
N HIS A 114 55.09 -19.21 24.88
CA HIS A 114 54.25 -20.08 24.04
C HIS A 114 52.79 -20.10 24.55
N ALA A 115 52.62 -20.27 25.87
CA ALA A 115 51.29 -20.24 26.51
C ALA A 115 50.60 -18.87 26.29
N SER A 116 51.32 -17.77 26.46
CA SER A 116 50.82 -16.44 26.22
C SER A 116 50.44 -16.20 24.73
N ALA A 117 51.30 -16.64 23.80
CA ALA A 117 51.02 -16.55 22.36
C ALA A 117 49.73 -17.29 21.97
N LEU A 118 49.49 -18.44 22.55
CA LEU A 118 48.24 -19.21 22.33
C LEU A 118 47.02 -18.49 22.89
N VAL A 119 47.09 -17.94 24.11
CA VAL A 119 45.99 -17.14 24.70
C VAL A 119 45.70 -15.92 23.83
N ARG A 120 46.72 -15.25 23.28
CA ARG A 120 46.55 -14.13 22.33
C ARG A 120 45.83 -14.57 21.07
N ALA A 121 46.27 -15.66 20.42
CA ALA A 121 45.69 -16.16 19.19
C ALA A 121 44.22 -16.56 19.38
N LEU A 122 43.90 -17.31 20.43
CA LEU A 122 42.53 -17.73 20.75
C LEU A 122 41.61 -16.58 21.21
N PHE A 123 42.21 -15.52 21.80
CA PHE A 123 41.45 -14.32 22.15
C PHE A 123 41.05 -13.50 20.90
N GLU A 124 41.91 -13.44 19.91
CA GLU A 124 41.61 -12.76 18.63
C GLU A 124 40.66 -13.55 17.79
N ASP A 125 40.78 -14.88 17.72
CA ASP A 125 39.85 -15.76 17.06
C ASP A 125 38.69 -16.19 17.97
N ARG A 126 37.49 -15.74 17.66
CA ARG A 126 36.27 -16.09 18.40
C ARG A 126 35.41 -17.11 17.69
N LEU A 127 35.91 -17.67 16.60
CA LEU A 127 35.15 -18.55 15.72
C LEU A 127 35.19 -20.00 16.17
N TYR A 128 36.39 -20.48 16.43
CA TYR A 128 36.64 -21.90 16.64
C TYR A 128 36.54 -22.33 18.11
N PHE A 129 36.83 -21.44 19.07
CA PHE A 129 36.88 -21.81 20.49
C PHE A 129 36.07 -20.88 21.38
N LYS A 130 35.51 -21.46 22.45
CA LYS A 130 35.06 -20.72 23.65
C LYS A 130 36.19 -20.69 24.67
N PHE A 131 36.35 -19.56 25.34
CA PHE A 131 37.41 -19.33 26.32
C PHE A 131 36.81 -19.08 27.71
N ASP A 132 37.32 -19.75 28.70
CA ASP A 132 37.01 -19.51 30.13
C ASP A 132 38.29 -19.59 30.95
N THR A 133 38.81 -18.44 31.34
CA THR A 133 39.99 -18.20 32.17
C THR A 133 41.26 -18.86 31.63
N ASP A 134 41.45 -20.18 31.81
CA ASP A 134 42.61 -20.98 31.41
C ASP A 134 42.24 -22.24 30.61
N ARG A 135 40.99 -22.34 30.18
CA ARG A 135 40.45 -23.49 29.45
C ARG A 135 39.78 -23.08 28.17
N PHE A 136 39.84 -23.97 27.21
CA PHE A 136 39.28 -23.78 25.86
C PHE A 136 38.33 -24.92 25.55
N PHE A 137 37.20 -24.57 24.92
CA PHE A 137 36.23 -25.56 24.48
C PHE A 137 36.03 -25.39 22.98
N PRO A 138 36.29 -26.41 22.15
CA PRO A 138 36.10 -26.31 20.69
C PRO A 138 34.62 -26.19 20.33
N ASN A 139 34.28 -25.25 19.47
CA ASN A 139 32.94 -25.13 18.92
C ASN A 139 32.66 -26.30 17.96
N SER A 140 31.43 -26.82 17.92
CA SER A 140 31.07 -27.82 16.93
C SER A 140 31.09 -27.23 15.49
N PRO A 141 31.27 -28.08 14.44
CA PRO A 141 31.25 -27.63 13.07
C PRO A 141 30.02 -26.79 12.73
N GLU A 142 28.84 -27.13 13.27
CA GLU A 142 27.59 -26.36 13.07
C GLU A 142 27.66 -25.00 13.78
N GLN A 143 28.28 -24.94 14.99
CA GLN A 143 28.47 -23.67 15.70
C GLN A 143 29.45 -22.77 14.96
N VAL A 144 30.55 -23.29 14.46
CA VAL A 144 31.52 -22.56 13.62
C VAL A 144 30.87 -22.03 12.37
N ALA A 145 30.14 -22.86 11.63
CA ALA A 145 29.42 -22.46 10.42
C ALA A 145 28.41 -21.33 10.71
N ARG A 146 27.67 -21.44 11.84
CA ARG A 146 26.70 -20.41 12.24
C ARG A 146 27.37 -19.09 12.61
N ILE A 147 28.48 -19.11 13.37
CA ILE A 147 29.20 -17.89 13.77
C ILE A 147 29.85 -17.25 12.53
N ALA A 148 30.45 -18.04 11.64
CA ALA A 148 31.01 -17.55 10.38
C ALA A 148 29.95 -16.92 9.49
N ALA A 149 28.77 -17.54 9.32
CA ALA A 149 27.67 -17.00 8.56
C ALA A 149 27.15 -15.67 9.18
N GLN A 150 27.06 -15.59 10.50
CA GLN A 150 26.66 -14.38 11.20
C GLN A 150 27.71 -13.26 11.00
N ALA A 151 28.99 -13.55 11.14
CA ALA A 151 30.07 -12.58 10.92
C ALA A 151 30.08 -12.07 9.46
N ALA A 152 29.92 -12.99 8.49
CA ALA A 152 29.80 -12.62 7.07
C ALA A 152 28.58 -11.73 6.80
N GLN A 153 27.43 -12.04 7.43
CA GLN A 153 26.25 -11.22 7.32
C GLN A 153 26.43 -9.82 7.93
N GLU A 154 27.09 -9.72 9.08
CA GLU A 154 27.40 -8.43 9.72
C GLU A 154 28.41 -7.63 8.89
N ALA A 155 29.42 -8.27 8.34
CA ALA A 155 30.38 -7.63 7.42
C ALA A 155 29.68 -7.11 6.15
N LYS A 156 28.80 -7.91 5.55
CA LYS A 156 27.99 -7.48 4.40
C LYS A 156 27.13 -6.27 4.75
N LYS A 157 26.45 -6.28 5.89
CA LYS A 157 25.64 -5.13 6.35
C LYS A 157 26.49 -3.88 6.53
N ALA A 158 27.65 -4.01 7.19
CA ALA A 158 28.57 -2.89 7.39
C ALA A 158 29.09 -2.32 6.07
N HIS A 159 29.41 -3.19 5.10
CA HIS A 159 29.78 -2.80 3.73
C HIS A 159 28.66 -2.02 3.03
N THR A 160 27.44 -2.59 3.00
CA THR A 160 26.27 -1.94 2.38
C THR A 160 25.98 -0.57 3.01
N ILE A 161 26.13 -0.42 4.34
CA ILE A 161 25.96 0.87 5.02
C ILE A 161 27.03 1.86 4.61
N SER A 162 28.30 1.45 4.60
CA SER A 162 29.44 2.33 4.25
C SER A 162 29.35 2.80 2.81
N GLU A 163 29.22 1.85 1.87
CA GLU A 163 29.13 2.15 0.43
C GLU A 163 27.85 2.93 0.10
N GLY A 164 26.70 2.50 0.68
CA GLY A 164 25.45 3.20 0.48
C GLY A 164 25.48 4.63 0.98
N SER A 165 26.05 4.89 2.15
CA SER A 165 26.16 6.24 2.70
C SER A 165 27.09 7.14 1.88
N ARG A 166 28.19 6.58 1.36
CA ARG A 166 29.11 7.27 0.48
C ARG A 166 28.44 7.63 -0.84
N TRP A 167 27.83 6.64 -1.49
CA TRP A 167 27.13 6.81 -2.76
C TRP A 167 25.98 7.83 -2.67
N VAL A 168 25.14 7.74 -1.65
CA VAL A 168 24.06 8.70 -1.41
C VAL A 168 24.58 10.13 -1.30
N ARG A 169 25.66 10.38 -0.55
CA ARG A 169 26.27 11.71 -0.46
C ARG A 169 26.70 12.20 -1.85
N GLN A 170 27.39 11.37 -2.60
CA GLN A 170 27.84 11.72 -3.96
C GLN A 170 26.66 12.06 -4.89
N VAL A 171 25.57 11.30 -4.83
CA VAL A 171 24.34 11.59 -5.60
C VAL A 171 23.75 12.94 -5.20
N MET A 172 23.71 13.27 -3.90
CA MET A 172 23.16 14.54 -3.45
C MET A 172 24.01 15.74 -3.83
N GLU A 173 25.32 15.59 -3.88
CA GLU A 173 26.29 16.64 -4.20
C GLU A 173 26.53 16.84 -5.71
N SER A 174 26.18 15.87 -6.56
CA SER A 174 26.41 15.92 -8.00
C SER A 174 25.11 15.96 -8.80
N ASP A 175 25.16 16.53 -10.02
CA ASP A 175 24.02 16.55 -10.94
C ASP A 175 23.78 15.19 -11.62
N HIS A 176 24.75 14.28 -11.58
CA HIS A 176 24.65 12.95 -12.17
C HIS A 176 24.93 11.88 -11.12
N ALA A 177 24.11 10.83 -11.12
CA ALA A 177 24.31 9.69 -10.22
C ALA A 177 25.58 8.93 -10.62
N PRO A 178 26.61 8.83 -9.74
CA PRO A 178 27.79 8.05 -10.02
C PRO A 178 27.45 6.57 -10.16
N ALA A 179 28.19 5.86 -11.00
CA ALA A 179 28.04 4.41 -11.13
C ALA A 179 28.41 3.72 -9.80
N SER A 180 27.59 2.78 -9.37
CA SER A 180 27.86 1.89 -8.24
C SER A 180 27.36 0.50 -8.56
N ALA A 181 28.11 -0.52 -8.17
CA ALA A 181 27.70 -1.92 -8.32
C ALA A 181 26.46 -2.24 -7.47
N ASP A 182 26.32 -1.57 -6.33
CA ASP A 182 25.25 -1.83 -5.35
C ASP A 182 24.07 -0.84 -5.48
N LYS A 183 24.01 -0.06 -6.58
CA LYS A 183 23.00 0.99 -6.79
C LYS A 183 21.58 0.46 -6.61
N GLU A 184 21.27 -0.64 -7.25
CA GLU A 184 19.91 -1.21 -7.23
C GLU A 184 19.51 -1.69 -5.82
N GLU A 185 20.44 -2.33 -5.09
CA GLU A 185 20.21 -2.76 -3.71
C GLU A 185 19.98 -1.55 -2.78
N ILE A 186 20.79 -0.48 -2.91
CA ILE A 186 20.67 0.72 -2.08
C ILE A 186 19.35 1.44 -2.36
N VAL A 187 18.97 1.59 -3.64
CA VAL A 187 17.69 2.18 -4.05
C VAL A 187 16.52 1.40 -3.45
N GLU A 188 16.53 0.07 -3.53
CA GLU A 188 15.48 -0.78 -2.97
C GLU A 188 15.39 -0.65 -1.44
N ILE A 189 16.53 -0.63 -0.75
CA ILE A 189 16.59 -0.42 0.70
C ILE A 189 15.94 0.91 1.08
N LEU A 190 16.27 2.00 0.39
CA LEU A 190 15.74 3.33 0.69
C LEU A 190 14.28 3.48 0.27
N ARG A 191 13.86 2.87 -0.86
CA ARG A 191 12.48 2.78 -1.30
C ARG A 191 11.60 2.07 -0.26
N SER A 192 12.00 0.87 0.13
CA SER A 192 11.30 0.09 1.16
C SER A 192 11.24 0.83 2.49
N PHE A 193 12.33 1.49 2.90
CA PHE A 193 12.36 2.29 4.11
C PHE A 193 11.38 3.47 4.08
N TYR A 194 11.30 4.20 2.96
CA TYR A 194 10.38 5.33 2.83
C TYR A 194 8.92 4.89 2.85
N LEU A 195 8.60 3.80 2.13
CA LEU A 195 7.24 3.28 2.03
C LEU A 195 6.73 2.69 3.35
N PHE A 196 7.54 1.87 4.02
CA PHE A 196 7.09 1.02 5.13
C PHE A 196 7.65 1.44 6.50
N ARG A 197 8.58 2.39 6.54
CA ARG A 197 9.19 2.90 7.78
C ARG A 197 9.68 1.76 8.67
N LYS A 198 9.19 1.68 9.93
CA LYS A 198 9.58 0.63 10.90
C LYS A 198 9.24 -0.79 10.46
N ASN A 199 8.30 -0.94 9.54
CA ASN A 199 7.87 -2.24 9.01
C ASN A 199 8.72 -2.70 7.81
N SER A 200 9.67 -1.88 7.33
CA SER A 200 10.60 -2.28 6.28
C SER A 200 11.53 -3.38 6.79
N PRO A 201 11.75 -4.47 6.02
CA PRO A 201 12.75 -5.49 6.35
C PRO A 201 14.18 -4.92 6.41
N HIS A 202 14.41 -3.80 5.73
CA HIS A 202 15.70 -3.09 5.65
C HIS A 202 15.83 -1.93 6.64
N TYR A 203 14.88 -1.78 7.59
CA TYR A 203 14.79 -0.59 8.46
C TYR A 203 16.10 -0.20 9.12
N LYS A 204 16.84 -1.17 9.71
CA LYS A 204 18.08 -0.89 10.44
C LYS A 204 19.18 -0.36 9.50
N ILE A 205 19.39 -1.03 8.38
CA ILE A 205 20.40 -0.66 7.37
C ILE A 205 20.08 0.72 6.78
N ALA A 206 18.83 0.90 6.34
CA ALA A 206 18.37 2.16 5.77
C ALA A 206 18.53 3.34 6.73
N LYS A 207 18.15 3.15 8.00
CA LYS A 207 18.29 4.19 9.03
C LYS A 207 19.75 4.63 9.21
N GLU A 208 20.69 3.69 9.18
CA GLU A 208 22.10 3.99 9.29
C GLU A 208 22.64 4.68 8.03
N ILE A 209 22.24 4.22 6.82
CA ILE A 209 22.58 4.89 5.56
C ILE A 209 22.11 6.34 5.58
N VAL A 210 20.84 6.60 5.95
CA VAL A 210 20.26 7.95 6.02
C VAL A 210 21.01 8.81 7.05
N SER A 211 21.30 8.26 8.23
CA SER A 211 22.02 8.98 9.28
C SER A 211 23.45 9.30 8.88
N CYS A 212 24.19 8.33 8.31
CA CYS A 212 25.60 8.50 7.92
C CYS A 212 25.76 9.35 6.66
N SER A 213 24.75 9.40 5.78
CA SER A 213 24.77 10.26 4.58
C SER A 213 24.38 11.72 4.85
N GLY A 214 23.79 12.02 6.02
CA GLY A 214 23.31 13.35 6.36
C GLY A 214 21.97 13.74 5.72
N LEU A 215 21.23 12.75 5.18
CA LEU A 215 19.88 12.98 4.63
C LEU A 215 18.90 13.31 5.76
N ASP A 216 17.94 14.19 5.45
CA ASP A 216 16.76 14.35 6.31
C ASP A 216 15.99 13.02 6.44
N PRO A 217 15.72 12.52 7.66
CA PRO A 217 15.09 11.22 7.82
C PRO A 217 13.65 11.11 7.31
N LYS A 218 12.96 12.25 7.12
CA LYS A 218 11.57 12.28 6.65
C LYS A 218 11.51 12.36 5.13
N GLU A 219 12.13 13.37 4.55
CA GLU A 219 12.00 13.71 3.11
C GLU A 219 13.23 13.32 2.29
N GLY A 220 14.40 13.18 2.92
CA GLY A 220 15.65 12.91 2.22
C GLY A 220 15.64 11.69 1.32
N PRO A 221 15.14 10.51 1.77
CA PRO A 221 15.04 9.35 0.89
C PRO A 221 14.10 9.55 -0.31
N PHE A 222 12.99 10.28 -0.13
CA PHE A 222 12.08 10.62 -1.22
C PHE A 222 12.76 11.50 -2.26
N ASN A 223 13.35 12.62 -1.81
CA ASN A 223 14.05 13.57 -2.68
C ASN A 223 15.19 12.92 -3.45
N LEU A 224 15.91 11.99 -2.81
CA LEU A 224 16.95 11.20 -3.48
C LEU A 224 16.36 10.33 -4.58
N LEU A 225 15.24 9.63 -4.32
CA LEU A 225 14.59 8.76 -5.31
C LEU A 225 14.02 9.56 -6.49
N VAL A 226 13.51 10.77 -6.24
CA VAL A 226 13.10 11.72 -7.29
C VAL A 226 14.32 12.17 -8.11
N LYS A 227 15.40 12.59 -7.47
CA LYS A 227 16.64 13.00 -8.14
C LYS A 227 17.23 11.88 -9.02
N LEU A 228 17.08 10.64 -8.61
CA LEU A 228 17.51 9.45 -9.37
C LEU A 228 16.56 9.08 -10.51
N GLY A 229 15.41 9.75 -10.65
CA GLY A 229 14.36 9.40 -11.62
C GLY A 229 13.65 8.09 -11.33
N VAL A 230 13.75 7.56 -10.10
CA VAL A 230 13.03 6.37 -9.64
C VAL A 230 11.57 6.71 -9.35
N TRP A 231 11.34 7.88 -8.82
CA TRP A 231 10.02 8.46 -8.54
C TRP A 231 9.86 9.82 -9.18
N SER A 232 8.62 10.22 -9.44
CA SER A 232 8.26 11.58 -9.79
C SER A 232 8.06 12.45 -8.53
N GLU A 233 8.06 13.78 -8.69
CA GLU A 233 7.74 14.70 -7.58
C GLU A 233 6.35 14.45 -6.99
N ASP A 234 5.40 14.09 -7.84
CA ASP A 234 4.01 13.79 -7.47
C ASP A 234 3.73 12.27 -7.40
N GLU A 235 4.77 11.45 -7.15
CA GLU A 235 4.65 10.00 -7.09
C GLU A 235 3.51 9.52 -6.18
N ASN A 236 2.71 8.58 -6.68
CA ASN A 236 1.66 7.95 -5.90
C ASN A 236 2.21 6.79 -5.07
N LEU A 237 2.64 7.09 -3.87
CA LEU A 237 3.28 6.12 -2.97
C LEU A 237 2.37 4.97 -2.56
N ASN A 238 1.06 5.15 -2.59
CA ASN A 238 0.11 4.11 -2.20
C ASN A 238 0.02 2.99 -3.25
N LEU A 239 0.27 3.29 -4.52
CA LEU A 239 0.39 2.24 -5.55
C LEU A 239 1.51 1.26 -5.20
N HIS A 240 2.64 1.79 -4.76
CA HIS A 240 3.78 0.96 -4.33
C HIS A 240 3.48 0.21 -3.01
N ARG A 241 2.81 0.85 -2.05
CA ARG A 241 2.45 0.23 -0.75
C ARG A 241 1.50 -0.94 -0.90
N PHE A 242 0.54 -0.81 -1.81
CA PHE A 242 -0.47 -1.85 -2.07
C PHE A 242 -0.08 -2.80 -3.20
N GLY A 243 1.08 -2.60 -3.83
CA GLY A 243 1.56 -3.45 -4.92
C GLY A 243 0.70 -3.38 -6.19
N VAL A 244 0.03 -2.24 -6.42
CA VAL A 244 -0.84 -2.05 -7.59
C VAL A 244 0.00 -1.74 -8.83
N SER A 245 -0.16 -2.57 -9.86
CA SER A 245 0.53 -2.41 -11.15
C SER A 245 -0.34 -1.74 -12.20
N HIS A 246 0.23 -0.79 -12.93
CA HIS A 246 -0.40 -0.19 -14.12
C HIS A 246 -0.46 -1.17 -15.29
N SER A 247 0.59 -1.93 -15.50
CA SER A 247 0.72 -2.83 -16.64
C SER A 247 0.00 -4.15 -16.43
N PHE A 248 -0.48 -4.72 -17.53
CA PHE A 248 -1.00 -6.07 -17.55
C PHE A 248 0.14 -7.07 -17.85
N PRO A 249 0.11 -8.27 -17.27
CA PRO A 249 1.02 -9.35 -17.63
C PRO A 249 0.94 -9.67 -19.12
N SER A 250 2.07 -10.01 -19.75
CA SER A 250 2.12 -10.33 -21.19
C SER A 250 1.18 -11.47 -21.59
N ALA A 251 0.95 -12.43 -20.70
CA ALA A 251 0.01 -13.52 -20.92
C ALA A 251 -1.46 -13.04 -21.01
N VAL A 252 -1.81 -12.00 -20.25
CA VAL A 252 -3.15 -11.37 -20.28
C VAL A 252 -3.32 -10.58 -21.58
N LEU A 253 -2.30 -9.80 -21.97
CA LEU A 253 -2.34 -9.04 -23.24
C LEU A 253 -2.49 -9.97 -24.45
N LYS A 254 -1.75 -11.08 -24.50
CA LYS A 254 -1.93 -12.08 -25.58
C LYS A 254 -3.31 -12.73 -25.57
N ALA A 255 -3.88 -12.97 -24.38
CA ALA A 255 -5.24 -13.48 -24.28
C ALA A 255 -6.28 -12.46 -24.78
N SER A 256 -6.08 -11.17 -24.46
CA SER A 256 -6.97 -10.09 -24.94
C SER A 256 -6.92 -9.93 -26.46
N GLU A 257 -5.74 -10.00 -27.08
CA GLU A 257 -5.57 -9.97 -28.53
C GLU A 257 -6.32 -11.13 -29.23
N ARG A 258 -6.27 -12.33 -28.64
CA ARG A 258 -7.02 -13.49 -29.14
C ARG A 258 -8.53 -13.24 -29.10
N LEU A 259 -9.05 -12.72 -27.97
CA LEU A 259 -10.48 -12.40 -27.85
C LEU A 259 -10.94 -11.41 -28.93
N ILE A 260 -10.12 -10.42 -29.27
CA ILE A 260 -10.42 -9.47 -30.34
C ILE A 260 -10.52 -10.17 -31.68
N LEU A 261 -9.58 -11.05 -32.01
CA LEU A 261 -9.56 -11.80 -33.27
C LEU A 261 -10.78 -12.73 -33.42
N GLU A 262 -11.22 -13.33 -32.29
CA GLU A 262 -12.37 -14.25 -32.25
C GLU A 262 -13.71 -13.50 -32.20
N GLY A 263 -13.75 -12.31 -31.56
CA GLY A 263 -14.96 -11.58 -31.20
C GLY A 263 -15.46 -10.52 -32.19
N THR A 264 -14.80 -10.36 -33.34
CA THR A 264 -15.06 -9.21 -34.26
C THR A 264 -16.46 -9.15 -34.92
N LYS A 265 -17.28 -10.20 -34.82
CA LYS A 265 -18.70 -10.15 -35.25
C LYS A 265 -19.57 -10.92 -34.24
N PRO A 266 -20.58 -10.25 -33.64
CA PRO A 266 -21.59 -10.95 -32.88
C PRO A 266 -22.25 -11.99 -33.77
N ARG A 267 -22.01 -13.28 -33.50
CA ARG A 267 -22.82 -14.35 -34.08
C ARG A 267 -24.06 -14.46 -33.20
N PRO A 268 -25.26 -14.46 -33.78
CA PRO A 268 -26.46 -14.72 -32.98
C PRO A 268 -26.33 -16.09 -32.33
N ASP A 269 -26.06 -16.12 -31.01
CA ASP A 269 -26.25 -17.36 -30.25
C ASP A 269 -27.74 -17.70 -30.26
N ALA A 270 -28.04 -18.98 -30.42
CA ALA A 270 -29.41 -19.45 -30.31
C ALA A 270 -29.99 -19.03 -28.95
N GLY A 271 -30.94 -18.08 -28.95
CA GLY A 271 -31.58 -17.56 -27.75
C GLY A 271 -31.38 -16.10 -27.39
N ARG A 272 -30.50 -15.36 -28.09
CA ARG A 272 -30.37 -13.91 -27.88
C ARG A 272 -31.48 -13.17 -28.66
N ARG A 273 -32.09 -12.18 -27.98
CA ARG A 273 -33.10 -11.33 -28.59
C ARG A 273 -32.43 -10.21 -29.41
N ASP A 274 -32.83 -10.03 -30.63
CA ASP A 274 -32.43 -8.89 -31.44
C ASP A 274 -33.22 -7.64 -31.02
N LEU A 275 -32.53 -6.68 -30.40
CA LEU A 275 -33.05 -5.37 -29.99
C LEU A 275 -32.41 -4.21 -30.74
N THR A 276 -31.72 -4.48 -31.85
CA THR A 276 -31.01 -3.46 -32.66
C THR A 276 -31.93 -2.41 -33.26
N HIS A 277 -33.23 -2.71 -33.38
CA HIS A 277 -34.26 -1.82 -33.88
C HIS A 277 -34.61 -0.68 -32.92
N LEU A 278 -34.43 -0.88 -31.60
CA LEU A 278 -34.78 0.12 -30.59
C LEU A 278 -33.93 1.39 -30.71
N SER A 279 -34.53 2.52 -30.28
CA SER A 279 -33.79 3.76 -30.11
C SER A 279 -33.03 3.72 -28.81
N MET A 280 -31.71 3.50 -28.88
CA MET A 280 -30.85 3.35 -27.70
C MET A 280 -29.84 4.49 -27.63
N LEU A 281 -29.63 4.98 -26.44
CA LEU A 281 -28.64 6.02 -26.15
C LEU A 281 -27.76 5.65 -24.95
N THR A 282 -26.53 6.17 -24.95
CA THR A 282 -25.65 6.18 -23.77
C THR A 282 -25.47 7.60 -23.26
N ILE A 283 -25.33 7.78 -21.95
CA ILE A 283 -25.07 9.08 -21.28
C ILE A 283 -23.91 8.94 -20.31
N ASP A 284 -22.77 9.52 -20.65
CA ASP A 284 -21.53 9.34 -19.92
C ASP A 284 -20.73 10.64 -19.76
N GLY A 285 -19.55 10.53 -19.12
CA GLY A 285 -18.57 11.62 -19.01
C GLY A 285 -17.92 11.94 -20.37
N GLN A 286 -17.44 13.16 -20.55
CA GLN A 286 -16.84 13.62 -21.81
C GLN A 286 -15.62 12.79 -22.26
N GLY A 287 -14.90 12.18 -21.32
CA GLY A 287 -13.70 11.36 -21.61
C GLY A 287 -13.93 9.86 -21.52
N THR A 288 -15.18 9.40 -21.38
CA THR A 288 -15.50 7.97 -21.27
C THR A 288 -15.29 7.26 -22.60
N LEU A 289 -14.61 6.12 -22.57
CA LEU A 289 -14.40 5.23 -23.71
C LEU A 289 -14.99 3.84 -23.47
N ASP A 290 -15.23 3.48 -22.22
CA ASP A 290 -15.75 2.20 -21.72
C ASP A 290 -17.22 2.35 -21.33
N PHE A 291 -18.11 2.28 -22.33
CA PHE A 291 -19.55 2.41 -22.15
C PHE A 291 -20.13 1.09 -21.65
N ASP A 292 -20.51 1.05 -20.38
CA ASP A 292 -21.09 -0.13 -19.71
C ASP A 292 -22.56 -0.32 -20.02
N ASP A 293 -23.33 0.78 -20.14
CA ASP A 293 -24.79 0.79 -20.18
C ASP A 293 -25.38 1.66 -21.29
N ALA A 294 -26.54 1.25 -21.76
CA ALA A 294 -27.38 2.02 -22.70
C ALA A 294 -28.85 1.97 -22.24
N ILE A 295 -29.63 2.97 -22.61
CA ILE A 295 -31.02 3.11 -22.20
C ILE A 295 -31.88 3.22 -23.50
N SER A 296 -33.05 2.59 -23.49
CA SER A 296 -34.11 2.75 -24.50
C SER A 296 -35.45 2.96 -23.84
N ILE A 297 -36.35 3.64 -24.50
CA ILE A 297 -37.73 3.84 -24.05
C ILE A 297 -38.69 3.73 -25.21
N GLU A 298 -39.84 3.09 -24.99
CA GLU A 298 -40.92 2.98 -25.96
C GLU A 298 -42.27 3.16 -25.26
N PRO A 299 -43.24 3.84 -25.83
CA PRO A 299 -44.61 3.86 -25.32
C PRO A 299 -45.20 2.46 -25.27
N LYS A 300 -45.90 2.12 -24.17
CA LYS A 300 -46.56 0.83 -23.98
C LYS A 300 -47.86 0.99 -23.20
N GLY A 301 -49.00 0.88 -23.90
CA GLY A 301 -50.31 1.17 -23.31
C GLY A 301 -50.38 2.60 -22.82
N ASP A 302 -50.79 2.82 -21.59
CA ASP A 302 -50.82 4.15 -20.95
C ASP A 302 -49.46 4.53 -20.30
N GLY A 303 -48.48 3.64 -20.33
CA GLY A 303 -47.16 3.86 -19.73
C GLY A 303 -46.02 3.69 -20.74
N TYR A 304 -44.92 3.16 -20.24
CA TYR A 304 -43.70 2.99 -21.04
C TYR A 304 -43.04 1.63 -20.80
N ARG A 305 -42.34 1.14 -21.84
CA ARG A 305 -41.32 0.09 -21.68
C ARG A 305 -39.96 0.74 -21.65
N LEU A 306 -39.31 0.68 -20.50
CA LEU A 306 -37.95 1.13 -20.29
C LEU A 306 -36.99 -0.04 -20.46
N GLY A 307 -36.04 0.09 -21.38
CA GLY A 307 -34.93 -0.86 -21.55
C GLY A 307 -33.64 -0.32 -20.93
N ILE A 308 -32.99 -1.13 -20.12
CA ILE A 308 -31.66 -0.86 -19.57
C ILE A 308 -30.75 -2.00 -19.99
N HIS A 309 -29.74 -1.67 -20.80
CA HIS A 309 -28.92 -2.65 -21.50
C HIS A 309 -27.48 -2.55 -21.01
N ILE A 310 -26.98 -3.64 -20.43
CA ILE A 310 -25.62 -3.69 -19.88
C ILE A 310 -24.77 -4.58 -20.78
N THR A 311 -23.58 -4.12 -21.16
CA THR A 311 -22.66 -4.92 -21.98
C THR A 311 -22.40 -6.30 -21.37
N ASP A 312 -22.50 -7.37 -22.17
CA ASP A 312 -22.30 -8.76 -21.72
C ASP A 312 -20.82 -9.15 -21.80
N VAL A 313 -20.04 -8.68 -20.83
CA VAL A 313 -18.61 -8.96 -20.71
C VAL A 313 -18.35 -10.45 -20.49
N SER A 314 -19.20 -11.10 -19.71
CA SER A 314 -19.08 -12.52 -19.37
C SER A 314 -19.25 -13.45 -20.58
N HIS A 315 -19.81 -12.97 -21.70
CA HIS A 315 -19.84 -13.71 -22.95
C HIS A 315 -18.42 -14.00 -23.49
N PHE A 316 -17.52 -13.07 -23.31
CA PHE A 316 -16.17 -13.13 -23.88
C PHE A 316 -15.12 -13.55 -22.86
N VAL A 317 -15.28 -13.12 -21.59
CA VAL A 317 -14.33 -13.38 -20.53
C VAL A 317 -14.68 -14.67 -19.81
N GLU A 318 -14.02 -15.76 -20.21
CA GLU A 318 -14.22 -17.09 -19.63
C GLU A 318 -13.86 -17.11 -18.14
N LYS A 319 -14.75 -17.70 -17.31
CA LYS A 319 -14.55 -17.92 -15.86
C LYS A 319 -13.26 -18.70 -15.62
N GLY A 320 -12.36 -18.14 -14.82
CA GLY A 320 -11.05 -18.73 -14.49
C GLY A 320 -9.99 -18.57 -15.60
N GLY A 321 -10.31 -17.95 -16.73
CA GLY A 321 -9.38 -17.64 -17.80
C GLY A 321 -8.36 -16.56 -17.39
N ARG A 322 -7.33 -16.33 -18.22
CA ARG A 322 -6.26 -15.36 -17.89
C ARG A 322 -6.75 -13.94 -17.66
N VAL A 323 -7.70 -13.48 -18.48
CA VAL A 323 -8.29 -12.14 -18.36
C VAL A 323 -9.14 -12.06 -17.10
N ASP A 324 -9.90 -13.12 -16.79
CA ASP A 324 -10.73 -13.20 -15.59
C ASP A 324 -9.91 -13.20 -14.30
N GLN A 325 -8.84 -13.99 -14.25
CA GLN A 325 -7.93 -14.03 -13.09
C GLN A 325 -7.29 -12.66 -12.81
N GLU A 326 -6.89 -11.94 -13.86
CA GLU A 326 -6.36 -10.59 -13.73
C GLU A 326 -7.43 -9.59 -13.26
N ALA A 327 -8.63 -9.64 -13.85
CA ALA A 327 -9.75 -8.81 -13.42
C ALA A 327 -10.14 -9.06 -11.96
N PHE A 328 -10.14 -10.34 -11.54
CA PHE A 328 -10.36 -10.73 -10.14
C PHE A 328 -9.29 -10.13 -9.20
N SER A 329 -8.00 -10.23 -9.56
CA SER A 329 -6.92 -9.68 -8.74
C SER A 329 -6.98 -8.16 -8.64
N ARG A 330 -7.43 -7.46 -9.69
CA ARG A 330 -7.63 -6.01 -9.69
C ARG A 330 -8.91 -5.55 -9.01
N ALA A 331 -9.91 -6.42 -8.87
CA ALA A 331 -11.22 -6.18 -8.26
C ALA A 331 -12.06 -5.08 -8.94
N SER A 332 -11.47 -3.94 -9.26
CA SER A 332 -12.11 -2.80 -9.92
C SER A 332 -11.09 -1.92 -10.64
N SER A 333 -11.55 -1.17 -11.64
CA SER A 333 -10.78 -0.04 -12.16
C SER A 333 -10.62 1.05 -11.11
N ILE A 334 -9.46 1.71 -11.11
CA ILE A 334 -9.12 2.79 -10.19
C ILE A 334 -9.06 4.09 -10.97
N TYR A 335 -9.90 5.06 -10.58
CA TYR A 335 -9.97 6.38 -11.20
C TYR A 335 -9.40 7.42 -10.25
N MET A 336 -8.35 8.08 -10.68
CA MET A 336 -7.65 9.13 -9.92
C MET A 336 -7.59 10.41 -10.75
N PRO A 337 -7.36 11.58 -10.14
CA PRO A 337 -7.32 12.85 -10.87
C PRO A 337 -6.28 12.93 -12.00
N ASP A 338 -5.18 12.24 -11.83
CA ASP A 338 -4.00 12.24 -12.68
C ASP A 338 -3.79 10.91 -13.43
N ASP A 339 -4.55 9.86 -13.07
CA ASP A 339 -4.27 8.53 -13.61
C ASP A 339 -5.49 7.60 -13.56
N ARG A 340 -5.48 6.58 -14.42
CA ARG A 340 -6.49 5.54 -14.49
C ARG A 340 -5.83 4.17 -14.60
N ILE A 341 -6.16 3.27 -13.69
CA ILE A 341 -5.71 1.87 -13.73
C ILE A 341 -6.92 0.99 -14.04
N PRO A 342 -7.04 0.46 -15.26
CA PRO A 342 -8.22 -0.31 -15.66
C PRO A 342 -8.20 -1.73 -15.10
N MET A 343 -9.39 -2.28 -14.81
CA MET A 343 -9.60 -3.67 -14.42
C MET A 343 -9.35 -4.64 -15.58
N LEU A 344 -9.81 -4.30 -16.75
CA LEU A 344 -9.63 -5.07 -17.99
C LEU A 344 -8.68 -4.36 -18.94
N PRO A 345 -7.96 -5.10 -19.81
CA PRO A 345 -7.15 -4.49 -20.86
C PRO A 345 -7.94 -3.47 -21.69
N PRO A 346 -7.39 -2.27 -21.97
CA PRO A 346 -8.11 -1.19 -22.67
C PRO A 346 -8.69 -1.60 -24.02
N ASN A 347 -7.97 -2.43 -24.79
CA ASN A 347 -8.44 -2.95 -26.07
C ASN A 347 -9.71 -3.82 -25.96
N LEU A 348 -10.00 -4.37 -24.79
CA LEU A 348 -11.25 -5.07 -24.49
C LEU A 348 -12.31 -4.09 -23.95
N ALA A 349 -11.99 -3.38 -22.87
CA ALA A 349 -12.94 -2.53 -22.15
C ALA A 349 -13.40 -1.32 -22.98
N GLU A 350 -12.48 -0.71 -23.72
CA GLU A 350 -12.74 0.52 -24.47
C GLU A 350 -13.13 0.27 -25.95
N ASP A 351 -13.02 -0.98 -26.43
CA ASP A 351 -13.35 -1.31 -27.81
C ASP A 351 -14.33 -2.49 -27.93
N LEU A 352 -13.85 -3.73 -27.76
CA LEU A 352 -14.66 -4.92 -28.04
C LEU A 352 -15.95 -5.00 -27.22
N PHE A 353 -15.87 -4.66 -25.92
CA PHE A 353 -17.00 -4.75 -25.00
C PHE A 353 -17.79 -3.45 -24.86
N SER A 354 -17.18 -2.31 -25.18
CA SER A 354 -17.82 -1.00 -25.05
C SER A 354 -19.02 -0.84 -25.97
N LEU A 355 -20.12 -0.31 -25.44
CA LEU A 355 -21.36 -0.05 -26.18
C LEU A 355 -21.24 1.17 -27.12
N LYS A 356 -20.35 1.07 -28.11
CA LYS A 356 -20.07 2.15 -29.06
C LYS A 356 -21.19 2.37 -30.03
N GLN A 357 -21.43 3.63 -30.38
CA GLN A 357 -22.44 4.04 -31.37
C GLN A 357 -22.26 3.32 -32.73
N GLY A 358 -23.37 2.83 -33.27
CA GLY A 358 -23.44 2.22 -34.59
C GLY A 358 -22.92 0.80 -34.69
N GLN A 359 -22.46 0.21 -33.57
CA GLN A 359 -21.91 -1.15 -33.52
C GLN A 359 -22.86 -2.11 -32.81
N ASP A 360 -22.98 -3.32 -33.38
CA ASP A 360 -23.72 -4.40 -32.72
C ASP A 360 -22.90 -4.92 -31.53
N ARG A 361 -23.51 -5.01 -30.35
CA ARG A 361 -22.92 -5.49 -29.13
C ARG A 361 -23.81 -6.48 -28.41
N PHE A 362 -23.19 -7.45 -27.76
CA PHE A 362 -23.88 -8.32 -26.82
C PHE A 362 -24.19 -7.59 -25.53
N ALA A 363 -25.41 -7.77 -25.04
CA ALA A 363 -25.86 -7.17 -23.82
C ALA A 363 -26.75 -8.13 -23.00
N ILE A 364 -26.89 -7.85 -21.72
CA ILE A 364 -27.97 -8.31 -20.87
C ILE A 364 -28.95 -7.14 -20.73
N SER A 365 -30.15 -7.33 -21.23
CA SER A 365 -31.18 -6.29 -21.26
C SER A 365 -32.24 -6.53 -20.20
N ILE A 366 -32.48 -5.53 -19.37
CA ILE A 366 -33.57 -5.46 -18.41
C ILE A 366 -34.66 -4.62 -19.05
N MET A 367 -35.80 -5.25 -19.38
CA MET A 367 -36.94 -4.62 -20.02
C MET A 367 -38.05 -4.48 -18.98
N ALA A 368 -38.32 -3.26 -18.53
CA ALA A 368 -39.33 -2.98 -17.51
C ALA A 368 -40.54 -2.26 -18.11
N ASP A 369 -41.72 -2.82 -17.89
CA ASP A 369 -42.98 -2.18 -18.22
C ASP A 369 -43.43 -1.33 -17.03
N LEU A 370 -43.50 -0.02 -17.23
CA LEU A 370 -43.81 0.97 -16.20
C LEU A 370 -45.17 1.60 -16.46
N ASP A 371 -45.97 1.79 -15.39
CA ASP A 371 -47.14 2.63 -15.47
C ASP A 371 -46.78 4.13 -15.47
N VAL A 372 -47.77 5.00 -15.63
CA VAL A 372 -47.62 6.45 -15.62
C VAL A 372 -47.01 7.02 -14.32
N SER A 373 -47.06 6.26 -13.27
CA SER A 373 -46.49 6.60 -11.94
C SER A 373 -45.11 6.01 -11.72
N ALA A 374 -44.51 5.36 -12.74
CA ALA A 374 -43.26 4.62 -12.72
C ALA A 374 -43.25 3.39 -11.78
N ASN A 375 -44.43 2.81 -11.45
CA ASN A 375 -44.47 1.50 -10.83
C ASN A 375 -44.14 0.41 -11.85
N VAL A 376 -43.36 -0.58 -11.45
CA VAL A 376 -43.03 -1.72 -12.32
C VAL A 376 -44.23 -2.66 -12.37
N VAL A 377 -44.89 -2.73 -13.51
CA VAL A 377 -46.03 -3.61 -13.80
C VAL A 377 -45.58 -5.03 -14.15
N ALA A 378 -44.54 -5.11 -14.98
CA ALA A 378 -43.92 -6.36 -15.39
C ALA A 378 -42.47 -6.07 -15.79
N TYR A 379 -41.60 -7.10 -15.72
CA TYR A 379 -40.24 -6.98 -16.25
C TYR A 379 -39.73 -8.34 -16.72
N GLU A 380 -38.75 -8.31 -17.57
CA GLU A 380 -38.00 -9.46 -18.03
C GLU A 380 -36.53 -9.11 -18.15
N ILE A 381 -35.65 -10.11 -17.97
CA ILE A 381 -34.21 -9.98 -18.20
C ILE A 381 -33.81 -10.99 -19.25
N VAL A 382 -33.16 -10.51 -20.32
CA VAL A 382 -32.84 -11.36 -21.47
C VAL A 382 -31.46 -11.08 -22.03
N PRO A 383 -30.73 -12.09 -22.49
CA PRO A 383 -29.55 -11.88 -23.30
C PRO A 383 -29.97 -11.32 -24.64
N SER A 384 -29.26 -10.31 -25.16
CA SER A 384 -29.65 -9.55 -26.35
C SER A 384 -28.46 -9.19 -27.22
N ILE A 385 -28.79 -8.74 -28.44
CA ILE A 385 -27.91 -7.99 -29.34
C ILE A 385 -28.52 -6.60 -29.48
N ILE A 386 -27.70 -5.58 -29.25
CA ILE A 386 -28.12 -4.19 -29.24
C ILE A 386 -27.24 -3.34 -30.17
N ARG A 387 -27.76 -2.18 -30.58
CA ARG A 387 -27.03 -1.15 -31.32
C ARG A 387 -27.36 0.23 -30.79
N VAL A 388 -26.38 0.88 -30.17
CA VAL A 388 -26.51 2.27 -29.69
C VAL A 388 -26.62 3.21 -30.89
N LYS A 389 -27.66 4.05 -30.92
CA LYS A 389 -27.88 5.03 -31.98
C LYS A 389 -27.32 6.40 -31.66
N GLN A 390 -27.25 6.77 -30.38
CA GLN A 390 -26.78 8.07 -29.94
C GLN A 390 -25.90 7.94 -28.69
N GLN A 391 -24.75 8.61 -28.71
CA GLN A 391 -23.89 8.77 -27.55
C GLN A 391 -23.93 10.22 -27.08
N LEU A 392 -24.35 10.44 -25.84
CA LEU A 392 -24.46 11.75 -25.22
C LEU A 392 -23.46 11.89 -24.07
N THR A 393 -22.97 13.10 -23.88
CA THR A 393 -22.36 13.49 -22.63
C THR A 393 -23.42 13.91 -21.61
N TYR A 394 -23.13 13.87 -20.30
CA TYR A 394 -24.04 14.45 -19.31
C TYR A 394 -24.42 15.91 -19.61
N TYR A 395 -23.48 16.67 -20.16
CA TYR A 395 -23.72 18.05 -20.55
C TYR A 395 -24.75 18.14 -21.70
N ASN A 396 -24.54 17.39 -22.78
CA ASN A 396 -25.44 17.39 -23.91
C ASN A 396 -26.83 16.87 -23.53
N ALA A 397 -26.90 15.81 -22.72
CA ALA A 397 -28.19 15.29 -22.26
C ALA A 397 -28.96 16.31 -21.42
N ASN A 398 -28.29 17.12 -20.59
CA ASN A 398 -28.92 18.18 -19.82
C ASN A 398 -29.51 19.28 -20.73
N LEU A 399 -28.88 19.58 -21.86
CA LEU A 399 -29.39 20.56 -22.82
C LEU A 399 -30.63 20.03 -23.58
N LEU A 400 -30.63 18.73 -23.90
CA LEU A 400 -31.64 18.09 -24.74
C LEU A 400 -32.84 17.55 -23.95
N VAL A 401 -32.79 17.47 -22.63
CA VAL A 401 -33.81 16.81 -21.81
C VAL A 401 -35.24 17.35 -21.98
N GLN A 402 -35.40 18.61 -22.39
CA GLN A 402 -36.69 19.24 -22.65
C GLN A 402 -37.05 19.27 -24.12
N GLU A 403 -36.12 18.93 -25.01
CA GLU A 403 -36.31 18.99 -26.48
C GLU A 403 -36.48 17.59 -27.08
N ASP A 404 -35.94 16.58 -26.46
CA ASP A 404 -35.98 15.17 -26.90
C ASP A 404 -37.06 14.42 -26.12
N PRO A 405 -38.13 13.93 -26.74
CA PRO A 405 -39.24 13.24 -26.07
C PRO A 405 -38.82 11.98 -25.29
N ASP A 406 -37.80 11.26 -25.81
CA ASP A 406 -37.30 10.04 -25.14
C ASP A 406 -36.58 10.43 -23.86
N LEU A 407 -35.72 11.45 -23.88
CA LEU A 407 -35.03 11.97 -22.72
C LEU A 407 -35.98 12.57 -21.67
N GLU A 408 -37.01 13.31 -22.11
CA GLU A 408 -38.04 13.86 -21.23
C GLU A 408 -38.78 12.75 -20.50
N ALA A 409 -39.22 11.70 -21.23
CA ALA A 409 -39.95 10.58 -20.68
C ALA A 409 -39.06 9.79 -19.66
N ILE A 410 -37.79 9.54 -19.98
CA ILE A 410 -36.85 8.90 -19.07
C ILE A 410 -36.67 9.76 -17.81
N TYR A 411 -36.53 11.08 -17.97
CA TYR A 411 -36.37 12.00 -16.84
C TYR A 411 -37.59 11.98 -15.90
N GLU A 412 -38.79 12.07 -16.44
CA GLU A 412 -40.02 12.01 -15.64
C GLU A 412 -40.15 10.67 -14.89
N LEU A 413 -39.92 9.54 -15.57
CA LEU A 413 -39.97 8.22 -14.94
C LEU A 413 -38.93 8.09 -13.83
N ALA A 414 -37.72 8.56 -14.07
CA ALA A 414 -36.66 8.56 -13.08
C ALA A 414 -37.01 9.38 -11.82
N GLN A 415 -37.60 10.57 -12.00
CA GLN A 415 -38.10 11.39 -10.90
C GLN A 415 -39.20 10.68 -10.09
N LYS A 416 -40.16 10.08 -10.79
CA LYS A 416 -41.27 9.35 -10.17
C LYS A 416 -40.73 8.12 -9.38
N PHE A 417 -39.83 7.36 -9.99
CA PHE A 417 -39.19 6.21 -9.29
C PHE A 417 -38.38 6.65 -8.07
N ARG A 418 -37.59 7.72 -8.17
CA ARG A 418 -36.91 8.32 -7.03
C ARG A 418 -37.87 8.67 -5.91
N ASN A 419 -39.00 9.29 -6.22
CA ASN A 419 -40.03 9.65 -5.26
C ASN A 419 -40.64 8.43 -4.56
N ILE A 420 -40.83 7.32 -5.29
CA ILE A 420 -41.27 6.04 -4.71
C ILE A 420 -40.23 5.56 -3.68
N ARG A 421 -38.95 5.55 -4.04
CA ARG A 421 -37.87 5.12 -3.13
C ARG A 421 -37.76 6.00 -1.89
N LEU A 422 -37.88 7.32 -2.03
CA LEU A 422 -37.88 8.27 -0.92
C LEU A 422 -39.04 8.00 0.04
N LYS A 423 -40.26 7.75 -0.47
CA LYS A 423 -41.41 7.33 0.34
C LYS A 423 -41.18 6.00 1.04
N ASN A 424 -40.40 5.10 0.45
CA ASN A 424 -39.98 3.83 1.05
C ASN A 424 -38.81 3.98 2.02
N GLY A 425 -38.42 5.22 2.36
CA GLY A 425 -37.38 5.48 3.34
C GLY A 425 -35.96 5.66 2.79
N ALA A 426 -35.78 5.77 1.47
CA ALA A 426 -34.47 6.11 0.91
C ALA A 426 -33.91 7.41 1.51
N LEU A 427 -32.59 7.51 1.52
CA LEU A 427 -31.89 8.69 2.01
C LEU A 427 -31.15 9.37 0.85
N GLN A 428 -31.56 10.57 0.50
CA GLN A 428 -30.88 11.38 -0.50
C GLN A 428 -29.89 12.31 0.18
N LEU A 429 -28.61 12.13 -0.07
CA LEU A 429 -27.55 13.04 0.37
C LEU A 429 -27.22 14.03 -0.74
N ILE A 430 -27.57 15.29 -0.53
CA ILE A 430 -27.30 16.38 -1.48
C ILE A 430 -25.94 17.00 -1.12
N LEU A 431 -24.88 16.40 -1.62
CA LEU A 431 -23.51 16.88 -1.45
C LEU A 431 -22.87 17.13 -2.82
N PRO A 432 -22.22 18.28 -3.02
CA PRO A 432 -21.46 18.51 -4.24
C PRO A 432 -20.33 17.50 -4.39
N GLU A 433 -20.08 17.05 -5.58
CA GLU A 433 -18.92 16.24 -5.91
C GLU A 433 -17.77 17.15 -6.36
N ILE A 434 -16.61 16.93 -5.80
CA ILE A 434 -15.41 17.64 -6.23
C ILE A 434 -14.76 16.85 -7.36
N ASN A 435 -14.68 17.46 -8.51
CA ASN A 435 -13.91 16.96 -9.63
C ASN A 435 -12.56 17.66 -9.67
N VAL A 436 -11.52 16.87 -9.57
CA VAL A 436 -10.13 17.32 -9.69
C VAL A 436 -9.59 16.78 -11.00
N TRP A 437 -9.07 17.63 -11.81
CA TRP A 437 -8.45 17.26 -13.08
C TRP A 437 -7.04 17.80 -13.13
N VAL A 438 -6.11 16.96 -13.53
CA VAL A 438 -4.70 17.31 -13.75
C VAL A 438 -4.43 17.13 -15.24
N ASP A 439 -4.03 18.19 -15.90
CA ASP A 439 -3.72 18.13 -17.33
C ASP A 439 -2.30 17.58 -17.60
N LYS A 440 -1.95 17.43 -18.88
CA LYS A 440 -0.63 16.92 -19.30
C LYS A 440 0.55 17.84 -18.92
N ASN A 441 0.28 19.10 -18.61
CA ASN A 441 1.27 20.08 -18.19
C ASN A 441 1.42 20.12 -16.67
N GLY A 442 0.57 19.40 -15.94
CA GLY A 442 0.52 19.41 -14.47
C GLY A 442 -0.38 20.52 -13.90
N ASP A 443 -1.13 21.24 -14.75
CA ASP A 443 -2.07 22.25 -14.28
C ASP A 443 -3.29 21.57 -13.62
N ILE A 444 -3.61 22.04 -12.41
CA ILE A 444 -4.66 21.47 -11.58
C ILE A 444 -5.91 22.32 -11.65
N SER A 445 -7.04 21.72 -11.99
CA SER A 445 -8.35 22.36 -11.89
C SER A 445 -9.23 21.63 -10.87
N VAL A 446 -9.92 22.40 -10.03
CA VAL A 446 -10.86 21.90 -9.04
C VAL A 446 -12.21 22.53 -9.30
N THR A 447 -13.22 21.70 -9.57
CA THR A 447 -14.57 22.14 -9.89
C THR A 447 -15.60 21.37 -9.08
N GLN A 448 -16.73 22.00 -8.78
CA GLN A 448 -17.88 21.34 -8.17
C GLN A 448 -18.82 20.83 -9.25
N ILE A 449 -19.24 19.58 -9.12
CA ILE A 449 -20.23 18.96 -9.98
C ILE A 449 -21.53 18.79 -9.19
N ASN A 450 -22.62 19.25 -9.80
CA ASN A 450 -23.96 18.99 -9.27
C ASN A 450 -24.39 17.56 -9.66
N ARG A 451 -24.45 16.65 -8.68
CA ARG A 451 -24.96 15.28 -8.87
C ARG A 451 -26.47 15.21 -9.16
N GLU A 452 -27.20 16.27 -8.82
CA GLU A 452 -28.65 16.35 -9.01
C GLU A 452 -29.03 16.93 -10.38
N SER A 453 -28.07 17.07 -11.32
CA SER A 453 -28.41 17.46 -12.69
C SER A 453 -29.33 16.42 -13.33
N PRO A 454 -30.27 16.81 -14.21
CA PRO A 454 -31.26 15.93 -14.83
C PRO A 454 -30.65 14.65 -15.41
N SER A 455 -29.62 14.77 -16.23
CA SER A 455 -28.97 13.62 -16.87
C SER A 455 -28.32 12.65 -15.89
N ARG A 456 -27.65 13.16 -14.85
CA ARG A 456 -27.04 12.31 -13.81
C ARG A 456 -28.08 11.60 -12.97
N MET A 457 -29.17 12.29 -12.66
CA MET A 457 -30.30 11.72 -11.95
C MET A 457 -30.97 10.60 -12.76
N MET A 458 -31.25 10.83 -14.07
CA MET A 458 -31.80 9.82 -14.98
C MET A 458 -30.97 8.54 -14.99
N VAL A 459 -29.68 8.65 -15.30
CA VAL A 459 -28.78 7.47 -15.37
C VAL A 459 -28.73 6.78 -14.01
N SER A 460 -28.56 7.52 -12.93
CA SER A 460 -28.49 6.94 -11.59
C SER A 460 -29.74 6.13 -11.23
N GLU A 461 -30.95 6.67 -11.48
CA GLU A 461 -32.21 5.98 -11.16
C GLU A 461 -32.44 4.78 -12.08
N CYS A 462 -32.07 4.85 -13.36
CA CYS A 462 -32.10 3.69 -14.27
C CYS A 462 -31.17 2.58 -13.77
N MET A 463 -29.93 2.91 -13.38
CA MET A 463 -28.99 1.93 -12.87
C MET A 463 -29.47 1.33 -11.53
N ILE A 464 -30.05 2.13 -10.65
CA ILE A 464 -30.65 1.64 -9.40
C ILE A 464 -31.81 0.67 -9.70
N MET A 465 -32.67 1.01 -10.65
CA MET A 465 -33.77 0.15 -11.08
C MET A 465 -33.28 -1.18 -11.67
N ALA A 466 -32.29 -1.13 -12.56
CA ALA A 466 -31.69 -2.34 -13.15
C ALA A 466 -31.13 -3.28 -12.09
N ASN A 467 -30.35 -2.76 -11.16
CA ASN A 467 -29.74 -3.52 -10.07
C ASN A 467 -30.81 -4.11 -9.14
N TRP A 468 -31.86 -3.35 -8.83
CA TRP A 468 -32.98 -3.82 -8.02
C TRP A 468 -33.79 -4.93 -8.70
N LEU A 469 -34.14 -4.75 -9.98
CA LEU A 469 -34.87 -5.77 -10.72
C LEU A 469 -34.07 -7.05 -10.92
N ALA A 470 -32.77 -6.94 -11.16
CA ALA A 470 -31.87 -8.09 -11.24
C ALA A 470 -31.77 -8.82 -9.89
N ALA A 471 -31.71 -8.08 -8.75
CA ALA A 471 -31.71 -8.68 -7.43
C ALA A 471 -32.98 -9.50 -7.15
N ARG A 472 -34.15 -8.95 -7.51
CA ARG A 472 -35.43 -9.65 -7.41
C ARG A 472 -35.50 -10.86 -8.34
N PHE A 473 -35.07 -10.70 -9.59
CA PHE A 473 -35.09 -11.78 -10.57
C PHE A 473 -34.26 -12.98 -10.12
N LEU A 474 -33.06 -12.76 -9.62
CA LEU A 474 -32.18 -13.84 -9.14
C LEU A 474 -32.74 -14.47 -7.86
N ARG A 475 -33.24 -13.66 -6.92
CA ARG A 475 -33.90 -14.14 -5.69
C ARG A 475 -35.09 -15.02 -6.01
N ASP A 476 -36.02 -14.55 -6.85
CA ASP A 476 -37.27 -15.21 -7.16
C ASP A 476 -37.07 -16.52 -7.95
N ASN A 477 -35.92 -16.66 -8.64
CA ASN A 477 -35.50 -17.88 -9.31
C ASN A 477 -34.58 -18.78 -8.43
N GLY A 478 -34.34 -18.43 -7.17
CA GLY A 478 -33.51 -19.23 -6.25
C GLY A 478 -32.02 -19.31 -6.68
N GLN A 479 -31.56 -18.40 -7.50
CA GLN A 479 -30.17 -18.37 -7.96
C GLN A 479 -29.28 -17.66 -6.92
N PRO A 480 -28.25 -18.30 -6.34
CA PRO A 480 -27.32 -17.63 -5.43
C PRO A 480 -26.64 -16.45 -6.10
N VAL A 481 -26.53 -15.32 -5.40
CA VAL A 481 -25.84 -14.12 -5.89
C VAL A 481 -25.36 -13.28 -4.72
N ILE A 482 -24.39 -12.39 -4.96
CA ILE A 482 -23.89 -11.46 -3.95
C ILE A 482 -24.81 -10.23 -3.91
N TYR A 483 -25.60 -10.13 -2.82
CA TYR A 483 -26.42 -8.96 -2.52
C TYR A 483 -25.60 -7.88 -1.82
N ARG A 484 -26.07 -6.65 -1.93
CA ARG A 484 -25.54 -5.48 -1.28
C ARG A 484 -26.62 -4.86 -0.39
N SER A 485 -26.53 -5.09 0.90
CA SER A 485 -27.51 -4.66 1.89
C SER A 485 -26.98 -3.51 2.74
N GLN A 486 -27.90 -2.72 3.31
CA GLN A 486 -27.55 -1.65 4.24
C GLN A 486 -28.68 -1.50 5.27
N SER A 487 -28.36 -1.64 6.53
CA SER A 487 -29.29 -1.37 7.62
C SER A 487 -29.67 0.12 7.67
N PRO A 488 -30.83 0.48 8.27
CA PRO A 488 -31.19 1.87 8.47
C PRO A 488 -30.07 2.70 9.15
N PRO A 489 -30.00 4.00 8.90
CA PRO A 489 -29.04 4.86 9.58
C PRO A 489 -29.30 4.84 11.09
N ARG A 490 -28.24 4.99 11.90
CA ARG A 490 -28.35 5.04 13.37
C ARG A 490 -29.19 6.22 13.83
N GLU A 491 -29.13 7.31 13.11
CA GLU A 491 -29.90 8.52 13.31
C GLU A 491 -30.21 9.15 11.95
N ARG A 492 -31.41 9.68 11.78
CA ARG A 492 -31.84 10.35 10.57
C ARG A 492 -31.97 11.84 10.83
N LEU A 493 -31.01 12.62 10.34
CA LEU A 493 -31.00 14.08 10.45
C LEU A 493 -31.79 14.74 9.32
N ILE A 494 -31.78 14.13 8.13
CA ILE A 494 -32.40 14.68 6.92
C ILE A 494 -33.79 14.04 6.77
N GLN A 495 -34.79 14.91 6.63
CA GLN A 495 -36.17 14.52 6.30
C GLN A 495 -36.46 14.69 4.80
N GLU A 496 -37.66 14.35 4.35
CA GLU A 496 -38.07 14.50 2.95
C GLU A 496 -37.87 15.94 2.45
N GLY A 497 -37.16 16.10 1.36
CA GLY A 497 -36.93 17.42 0.72
C GLY A 497 -35.51 17.96 0.79
N GLY A 498 -34.58 17.23 1.42
CA GLY A 498 -33.19 17.63 1.52
C GLY A 498 -32.86 18.42 2.80
N GLY A 499 -31.59 18.42 3.19
CA GLY A 499 -31.08 19.15 4.34
C GLY A 499 -30.05 20.21 3.93
N THR A 500 -29.60 21.00 4.90
CA THR A 500 -28.48 21.91 4.73
C THR A 500 -27.18 21.14 4.42
N LEU A 501 -26.16 21.82 3.93
CA LEU A 501 -24.84 21.21 3.69
C LEU A 501 -24.31 20.54 4.96
N TYR A 502 -24.51 21.16 6.14
CA TYR A 502 -24.11 20.60 7.42
C TYR A 502 -24.83 19.29 7.76
N GLU A 503 -26.15 19.27 7.59
CA GLU A 503 -26.96 18.07 7.86
C GLU A 503 -26.57 16.93 6.91
N ASN A 504 -26.42 17.20 5.63
CA ASN A 504 -25.98 16.24 4.63
C ASN A 504 -24.57 15.69 4.93
N TRP A 505 -23.63 16.59 5.31
CA TRP A 505 -22.29 16.18 5.68
C TRP A 505 -22.27 15.32 6.95
N THR A 506 -23.04 15.71 7.95
CA THR A 506 -23.13 15.03 9.23
C THR A 506 -23.87 13.71 9.13
N GLN A 507 -24.93 13.62 8.33
CA GLN A 507 -25.71 12.40 8.11
C GLN A 507 -24.84 11.23 7.66
N ARG A 508 -23.77 11.45 6.90
CA ARG A 508 -22.83 10.40 6.46
C ARG A 508 -22.24 9.62 7.64
N ARG A 509 -22.05 10.25 8.79
CA ARG A 509 -21.47 9.62 10.00
C ARG A 509 -22.43 8.64 10.67
N PHE A 510 -23.73 8.79 10.41
CA PHE A 510 -24.80 7.95 10.97
C PHE A 510 -25.23 6.84 10.01
N LEU A 511 -24.72 6.80 8.79
CA LEU A 511 -25.01 5.71 7.85
C LEU A 511 -24.43 4.38 8.38
N SER A 512 -25.22 3.34 8.26
CA SER A 512 -24.73 1.97 8.45
C SER A 512 -23.80 1.58 7.30
N ARG A 513 -22.86 0.69 7.59
CA ARG A 513 -22.00 0.14 6.54
C ARG A 513 -22.82 -0.75 5.61
N VAL A 514 -22.44 -0.72 4.34
CA VAL A 514 -22.93 -1.68 3.34
C VAL A 514 -22.28 -3.03 3.61
N VAL A 515 -23.08 -4.08 3.52
CA VAL A 515 -22.66 -5.48 3.70
C VAL A 515 -22.86 -6.24 2.39
N LEU A 516 -21.90 -7.07 2.02
CA LEU A 516 -22.01 -8.03 0.92
C LEU A 516 -22.31 -9.38 1.52
N ASP A 517 -23.42 -10.01 1.11
CA ASP A 517 -23.83 -11.34 1.57
C ASP A 517 -24.64 -12.05 0.48
N LEU A 518 -24.88 -13.34 0.67
CA LEU A 518 -25.74 -14.15 -0.20
C LEU A 518 -27.22 -14.07 0.20
N ASP A 519 -27.52 -13.59 1.41
CA ASP A 519 -28.89 -13.39 1.89
C ASP A 519 -29.46 -12.06 1.37
N PRO A 520 -30.64 -12.07 0.69
CA PRO A 520 -31.29 -10.88 0.19
C PRO A 520 -31.90 -10.05 1.33
N GLN A 521 -31.18 -9.03 1.78
CA GLN A 521 -31.68 -8.07 2.77
C GLN A 521 -31.89 -6.70 2.15
N ALA A 522 -32.72 -5.88 2.78
CA ALA A 522 -33.04 -4.53 2.31
C ALA A 522 -31.82 -3.62 2.28
N HIS A 523 -31.79 -2.72 1.32
CA HIS A 523 -30.85 -1.61 1.25
C HIS A 523 -31.54 -0.31 1.69
N ALA A 524 -31.55 -0.03 2.99
CA ALA A 524 -32.32 1.07 3.58
C ALA A 524 -31.96 2.43 2.97
N GLY A 525 -30.68 2.71 2.69
CA GLY A 525 -30.24 3.96 2.05
C GLY A 525 -30.82 4.17 0.66
N LEU A 526 -31.24 3.10 -0.05
CA LEU A 526 -31.89 3.16 -1.34
C LEU A 526 -33.41 3.00 -1.28
N GLY A 527 -33.98 2.61 -0.12
CA GLY A 527 -35.40 2.35 0.03
C GLY A 527 -35.88 1.14 -0.75
N LEU A 528 -35.06 0.09 -0.88
CA LEU A 528 -35.30 -1.11 -1.68
C LEU A 528 -35.22 -2.38 -0.85
N ASP A 529 -36.07 -3.36 -1.17
CA ASP A 529 -36.20 -4.65 -0.47
C ASP A 529 -35.04 -5.62 -0.75
N ALA A 530 -34.36 -5.47 -1.89
CA ALA A 530 -33.16 -6.20 -2.25
C ALA A 530 -32.32 -5.34 -3.20
N TYR A 531 -31.02 -5.52 -3.20
CA TYR A 531 -30.13 -4.80 -4.11
C TYR A 531 -28.86 -5.60 -4.39
N LEU A 532 -28.33 -5.46 -5.59
CA LEU A 532 -27.03 -5.96 -6.01
C LEU A 532 -26.39 -4.98 -6.99
N THR A 533 -25.24 -5.29 -7.54
CA THR A 533 -24.64 -4.50 -8.63
C THR A 533 -24.38 -5.39 -9.84
N LEU A 534 -24.72 -4.86 -11.03
CA LEU A 534 -24.48 -5.53 -12.31
C LEU A 534 -24.17 -4.55 -13.45
N THR A 535 -24.32 -3.25 -13.21
CA THR A 535 -24.37 -2.22 -14.26
C THR A 535 -23.03 -1.70 -14.73
N SER A 536 -21.92 -2.22 -14.18
CA SER A 536 -20.57 -1.76 -14.51
C SER A 536 -19.55 -2.90 -14.67
N PRO A 537 -19.81 -3.92 -15.49
CA PRO A 537 -18.96 -5.13 -15.59
C PRO A 537 -17.58 -4.87 -16.25
N LEU A 538 -17.41 -3.77 -16.98
CA LEU A 538 -16.10 -3.38 -17.55
C LEU A 538 -15.11 -2.95 -16.49
N ARG A 539 -15.60 -2.47 -15.34
CA ARG A 539 -14.80 -1.80 -14.32
C ARG A 539 -15.04 -2.29 -12.90
N LYS A 540 -15.94 -3.25 -12.66
CA LYS A 540 -16.20 -3.86 -11.33
C LYS A 540 -16.36 -5.37 -11.46
N TYR A 541 -15.51 -6.10 -10.78
CA TYR A 541 -15.52 -7.57 -10.85
C TYR A 541 -16.80 -8.19 -10.28
N LEU A 542 -17.38 -7.62 -9.22
CA LEU A 542 -18.64 -8.10 -8.65
C LEU A 542 -19.81 -8.02 -9.65
N ASP A 543 -19.82 -7.03 -10.51
CA ASP A 543 -20.84 -6.85 -11.54
C ASP A 543 -20.69 -7.93 -12.62
N LEU A 544 -19.46 -8.31 -12.97
CA LEU A 544 -19.16 -9.45 -13.85
C LEU A 544 -19.59 -10.78 -13.23
N VAL A 545 -19.37 -10.96 -11.93
CA VAL A 545 -19.87 -12.14 -11.20
C VAL A 545 -21.39 -12.23 -11.25
N THR A 546 -22.09 -11.13 -11.05
CA THR A 546 -23.55 -11.05 -11.15
C THR A 546 -24.04 -11.39 -12.55
N GLN A 547 -23.38 -10.92 -13.61
CA GLN A 547 -23.71 -11.30 -14.99
C GLN A 547 -23.62 -12.82 -15.20
N ARG A 548 -22.60 -13.47 -14.66
CA ARG A 548 -22.45 -14.93 -14.77
C ARG A 548 -23.57 -15.69 -14.08
N GLN A 549 -24.07 -15.16 -12.96
CA GLN A 549 -25.24 -15.77 -12.28
C GLN A 549 -26.52 -15.65 -13.15
N LEU A 550 -26.75 -14.51 -13.80
CA LEU A 550 -27.83 -14.34 -14.77
C LEU A 550 -27.69 -15.27 -15.98
N ARG A 551 -26.48 -15.35 -16.56
CA ARG A 551 -26.19 -16.24 -17.69
C ARG A 551 -26.37 -17.71 -17.32
N GLY A 552 -26.11 -18.07 -16.06
CA GLY A 552 -26.40 -19.41 -15.53
C GLY A 552 -27.87 -19.75 -15.60
N LEU A 553 -28.77 -18.81 -15.25
CA LEU A 553 -30.22 -19.00 -15.38
C LEU A 553 -30.67 -19.12 -16.86
N PHE A 554 -29.98 -18.50 -17.78
CA PHE A 554 -30.25 -18.61 -19.21
C PHE A 554 -29.62 -19.86 -19.86
N GLY A 555 -28.91 -20.70 -19.09
CA GLY A 555 -28.23 -21.89 -19.59
C GLY A 555 -27.03 -21.60 -20.49
N LEU A 556 -26.49 -20.38 -20.44
CA LEU A 556 -25.37 -19.92 -21.28
C LEU A 556 -24.00 -20.14 -20.62
N GLU A 557 -23.97 -20.35 -19.31
CA GLU A 557 -22.74 -20.51 -18.53
C GLU A 557 -23.00 -21.30 -17.24
N ARG A 558 -21.99 -21.96 -16.69
CA ARG A 558 -22.08 -22.54 -15.34
C ARG A 558 -21.99 -21.44 -14.29
N PRO A 559 -23.02 -21.23 -13.46
CA PRO A 559 -22.98 -20.21 -12.41
C PRO A 559 -21.97 -20.57 -11.32
N TYR A 560 -21.63 -19.61 -10.48
CA TYR A 560 -20.88 -19.86 -9.25
C TYR A 560 -21.77 -20.55 -8.20
N SER A 561 -21.16 -21.46 -7.45
CA SER A 561 -21.78 -22.02 -6.23
C SER A 561 -21.76 -21.01 -5.10
N GLU A 562 -22.54 -21.25 -4.02
CA GLU A 562 -22.48 -20.41 -2.81
C GLU A 562 -21.09 -20.35 -2.19
N GLU A 563 -20.35 -21.48 -2.18
CA GLU A 563 -18.98 -21.52 -1.65
C GLU A 563 -18.04 -20.64 -2.47
N GLU A 564 -18.14 -20.72 -3.82
CA GLU A 564 -17.35 -19.87 -4.72
C GLU A 564 -17.70 -18.38 -4.50
N LEU A 565 -18.96 -18.02 -4.32
CA LEU A 565 -19.39 -16.65 -4.06
C LEU A 565 -18.88 -16.13 -2.70
N ARG A 566 -18.95 -16.95 -1.63
CA ARG A 566 -18.38 -16.58 -0.32
C ARG A 566 -16.87 -16.38 -0.39
N PHE A 567 -16.17 -17.23 -1.12
CA PHE A 567 -14.74 -17.05 -1.39
C PHE A 567 -14.46 -15.72 -2.11
N ILE A 568 -15.25 -15.38 -3.13
CA ILE A 568 -15.10 -14.12 -3.89
C ILE A 568 -15.32 -12.91 -2.97
N ILE A 569 -16.35 -12.92 -2.11
CA ILE A 569 -16.57 -11.82 -1.14
C ILE A 569 -15.34 -11.63 -0.26
N GLN A 570 -14.83 -12.71 0.32
CA GLN A 570 -13.67 -12.66 1.22
C GLN A 570 -12.39 -12.20 0.49
N ALA A 571 -12.14 -12.74 -0.69
CA ALA A 571 -10.92 -12.42 -1.46
C ALA A 571 -10.88 -10.98 -1.97
N LEU A 572 -12.06 -10.39 -2.25
CA LEU A 572 -12.15 -9.01 -2.76
C LEU A 572 -12.23 -7.94 -1.65
N GLU A 573 -12.38 -8.32 -0.37
CA GLU A 573 -12.50 -7.35 0.74
C GLU A 573 -11.27 -6.42 0.82
N GLU A 574 -10.08 -6.99 0.83
CA GLU A 574 -8.83 -6.23 0.91
C GLU A 574 -8.59 -5.38 -0.35
N PRO A 575 -8.66 -5.92 -1.59
CA PRO A 575 -8.55 -5.13 -2.81
C PRO A 575 -9.52 -3.96 -2.89
N MET A 576 -10.79 -4.16 -2.58
CA MET A 576 -11.79 -3.09 -2.62
C MET A 576 -11.54 -2.02 -1.56
N SER A 577 -11.00 -2.40 -0.39
CA SER A 577 -10.63 -1.47 0.67
C SER A 577 -9.49 -0.55 0.22
N TYR A 578 -8.38 -1.10 -0.28
CA TYR A 578 -7.25 -0.26 -0.69
C TYR A 578 -7.56 0.58 -1.93
N ILE A 579 -8.41 0.12 -2.87
CA ILE A 579 -8.87 0.94 -4.00
C ILE A 579 -9.56 2.21 -3.51
N THR A 580 -10.45 2.08 -2.51
CA THR A 580 -11.14 3.22 -1.90
C THR A 580 -10.14 4.21 -1.28
N VAL A 581 -9.16 3.70 -0.53
CA VAL A 581 -8.10 4.52 0.07
C VAL A 581 -7.26 5.21 -1.01
N LEU A 582 -6.84 4.48 -2.06
CA LEU A 582 -6.08 5.04 -3.17
C LEU A 582 -6.78 6.23 -3.82
N GLN A 583 -8.05 6.08 -4.16
CA GLN A 583 -8.84 7.13 -4.82
C GLN A 583 -9.04 8.33 -3.90
N GLN A 584 -9.39 8.12 -2.63
CA GLN A 584 -9.62 9.19 -1.67
C GLN A 584 -8.35 9.97 -1.34
N GLU A 585 -7.25 9.27 -1.05
CA GLU A 585 -5.98 9.92 -0.69
C GLU A 585 -5.35 10.61 -1.90
N ARG A 586 -5.49 10.04 -3.12
CA ARG A 586 -4.97 10.70 -4.33
C ARG A 586 -5.76 11.94 -4.70
N THR A 587 -7.09 11.91 -4.58
CA THR A 587 -7.93 13.10 -4.76
C THR A 587 -7.58 14.18 -3.75
N ARG A 588 -7.45 13.82 -2.47
CA ARG A 588 -7.05 14.73 -1.40
C ARG A 588 -5.66 15.33 -1.65
N TYR A 589 -4.70 14.51 -2.10
CA TYR A 589 -3.35 14.95 -2.46
C TYR A 589 -3.41 16.09 -3.49
N TRP A 590 -4.15 15.91 -4.59
CA TRP A 590 -4.24 16.89 -5.65
C TRP A 590 -5.03 18.14 -5.26
N ILE A 591 -6.03 18.01 -4.39
CA ILE A 591 -6.68 19.18 -3.80
C ILE A 591 -5.68 19.98 -2.94
N LEU A 592 -4.87 19.31 -2.13
CA LEU A 592 -3.83 20.00 -1.35
C LEU A 592 -2.77 20.63 -2.25
N ARG A 593 -2.35 19.97 -3.34
CA ARG A 593 -1.45 20.57 -4.35
C ARG A 593 -2.04 21.84 -4.95
N TYR A 594 -3.34 21.84 -5.27
CA TYR A 594 -4.04 23.05 -5.70
C TYR A 594 -4.04 24.13 -4.62
N LEU A 595 -4.32 23.77 -3.37
CA LEU A 595 -4.33 24.71 -2.25
C LEU A 595 -2.93 25.26 -1.88
N GLU A 596 -1.83 24.59 -2.24
CA GLU A 596 -0.48 25.13 -2.08
C GLU A 596 -0.30 26.48 -2.82
N HIS A 597 -0.99 26.66 -3.94
CA HIS A 597 -0.98 27.92 -4.71
C HIS A 597 -1.87 29.00 -4.08
N LEU A 598 -2.74 28.63 -3.14
CA LEU A 598 -3.66 29.54 -2.46
C LEU A 598 -3.24 29.90 -1.03
N VAL A 599 -1.98 29.63 -0.65
CA VAL A 599 -1.44 30.04 0.66
C VAL A 599 -1.52 31.56 0.79
N GLY A 600 -2.07 32.05 1.89
CA GLY A 600 -2.35 33.46 2.13
C GLY A 600 -3.75 33.94 1.72
N HIS A 601 -4.48 33.18 0.90
CA HIS A 601 -5.84 33.48 0.51
C HIS A 601 -6.85 33.14 1.59
N LYS A 602 -8.01 33.79 1.52
CA LYS A 602 -9.15 33.57 2.41
C LYS A 602 -10.15 32.65 1.75
N GLU A 603 -10.71 31.74 2.52
CA GLU A 603 -11.70 30.76 2.09
C GLU A 603 -12.87 30.71 3.08
N GLU A 604 -14.04 30.35 2.58
CA GLU A 604 -15.19 30.07 3.42
C GLU A 604 -15.02 28.70 4.10
N ALA A 605 -15.34 28.62 5.38
CA ALA A 605 -15.33 27.38 6.12
C ALA A 605 -16.60 27.24 6.97
N MET A 606 -17.13 26.03 7.04
CA MET A 606 -18.28 25.69 7.88
C MET A 606 -17.81 24.92 9.11
N VAL A 607 -18.19 25.36 10.30
CA VAL A 607 -17.85 24.68 11.55
C VAL A 607 -18.68 23.40 11.68
N LEU A 608 -17.98 22.25 11.82
CA LEU A 608 -18.61 20.94 11.96
C LEU A 608 -18.76 20.54 13.43
N ASP A 609 -17.70 20.70 14.21
CA ASP A 609 -17.65 20.22 15.59
C ASP A 609 -16.59 20.96 16.40
N LYS A 610 -16.80 21.07 17.72
CA LYS A 610 -15.84 21.63 18.69
C LYS A 610 -15.17 20.49 19.44
N ARG A 611 -13.87 20.35 19.29
CA ARG A 611 -13.03 19.40 20.04
C ARG A 611 -12.21 20.12 21.11
N ARG A 612 -11.55 19.36 22.00
CA ARG A 612 -10.84 19.94 23.18
C ARG A 612 -9.90 21.11 22.87
N GLN A 613 -9.17 21.06 21.74
CA GLN A 613 -8.14 22.06 21.40
C GLN A 613 -8.29 22.65 19.99
N ARG A 614 -9.35 22.31 19.27
CA ARG A 614 -9.55 22.70 17.87
C ARG A 614 -11.02 22.61 17.47
N TYR A 615 -11.39 23.34 16.46
CA TYR A 615 -12.61 23.10 15.71
C TYR A 615 -12.33 22.16 14.53
N SER A 616 -13.28 21.28 14.20
CA SER A 616 -13.32 20.62 12.91
C SER A 616 -14.15 21.48 11.99
N VAL A 617 -13.60 21.86 10.85
CA VAL A 617 -14.25 22.71 9.85
C VAL A 617 -14.25 22.02 8.49
N LEU A 618 -15.26 22.29 7.69
CA LEU A 618 -15.33 21.89 6.29
C LEU A 618 -15.02 23.10 5.41
N LEU A 619 -14.14 22.94 4.43
CA LEU A 619 -14.03 23.89 3.31
C LEU A 619 -15.00 23.47 2.20
N PRO A 620 -16.16 24.16 2.04
CA PRO A 620 -17.21 23.74 1.10
C PRO A 620 -16.73 23.72 -0.36
N GLY A 621 -15.87 24.67 -0.73
CA GLY A 621 -15.30 24.75 -2.07
C GLY A 621 -14.56 23.50 -2.53
N TYR A 622 -14.03 22.73 -1.58
CA TYR A 622 -13.18 21.55 -1.82
C TYR A 622 -13.71 20.28 -1.17
N MET A 623 -14.79 20.40 -0.37
CA MET A 623 -15.36 19.31 0.45
C MET A 623 -14.31 18.59 1.31
N ILE A 624 -13.33 19.34 1.84
CA ILE A 624 -12.27 18.84 2.73
C ILE A 624 -12.55 19.22 4.18
N GLU A 625 -12.50 18.21 5.05
CA GLU A 625 -12.49 18.42 6.50
C GLU A 625 -11.07 18.74 6.97
N CYS A 626 -10.91 19.80 7.76
CA CYS A 626 -9.65 20.25 8.33
C CYS A 626 -9.81 20.77 9.76
N SER A 627 -8.68 21.09 10.39
CA SER A 627 -8.63 21.55 11.77
C SER A 627 -8.34 23.05 11.83
N LEU A 628 -9.12 23.77 12.65
CA LEU A 628 -8.89 25.18 13.00
C LEU A 628 -8.52 25.27 14.50
N PRO A 629 -7.36 25.85 14.87
CA PRO A 629 -6.96 26.00 16.27
C PRO A 629 -7.94 26.89 17.08
N LEU A 630 -8.09 26.61 18.38
CA LEU A 630 -8.97 27.39 19.29
C LEU A 630 -8.45 28.80 19.66
N ASN A 631 -7.29 29.22 19.15
CA ASN A 631 -6.59 30.45 19.57
C ASN A 631 -7.27 31.76 19.14
N SER A 632 -8.44 31.70 18.54
CA SER A 632 -9.13 32.87 17.96
C SER A 632 -10.00 33.70 18.94
N GLY A 633 -10.16 33.26 20.20
CA GLY A 633 -11.07 33.94 21.16
C GLY A 633 -12.55 33.89 20.78
N ALA A 634 -12.90 33.30 19.64
CA ALA A 634 -14.27 33.16 19.17
C ALA A 634 -14.88 31.83 19.68
N ASP A 635 -16.09 31.92 20.23
CA ASP A 635 -16.89 30.75 20.60
C ASP A 635 -17.78 30.35 19.42
N LEU A 636 -17.18 29.55 18.50
CA LEU A 636 -17.85 29.09 17.29
C LEU A 636 -18.74 27.87 17.59
N LYS A 637 -19.90 27.83 16.93
CA LYS A 637 -20.87 26.73 17.04
C LYS A 637 -20.92 25.92 15.77
N PRO A 638 -21.34 24.63 15.85
CA PRO A 638 -21.64 23.84 14.66
C PRO A 638 -22.64 24.59 13.74
N GLN A 639 -22.41 24.52 12.42
CA GLN A 639 -23.11 25.22 11.34
C GLN A 639 -22.69 26.70 11.12
N ASP A 640 -21.89 27.30 12.01
CA ASP A 640 -21.39 28.65 11.74
C ASP A 640 -20.56 28.66 10.46
N THR A 641 -20.83 29.63 9.59
CA THR A 641 -20.00 29.94 8.42
C THR A 641 -19.00 31.02 8.81
N ILE A 642 -17.73 30.75 8.59
CA ILE A 642 -16.61 31.61 8.96
C ILE A 642 -15.66 31.82 7.79
N GLU A 643 -14.91 32.90 7.81
CA GLU A 643 -13.79 33.12 6.90
C GLU A 643 -12.50 32.64 7.54
N VAL A 644 -11.75 31.79 6.82
CA VAL A 644 -10.46 31.27 7.27
C VAL A 644 -9.37 31.64 6.28
N LYS A 645 -8.16 31.82 6.77
CA LYS A 645 -6.97 32.03 5.93
C LYS A 645 -6.14 30.76 5.86
N ILE A 646 -5.70 30.41 4.66
CA ILE A 646 -4.79 29.29 4.43
C ILE A 646 -3.38 29.74 4.80
N GLU A 647 -2.84 29.20 5.91
CA GLU A 647 -1.51 29.60 6.41
C GLU A 647 -0.39 28.71 5.85
N ARG A 648 -0.63 27.42 5.76
CA ARG A 648 0.36 26.44 5.28
C ARG A 648 -0.32 25.22 4.69
N VAL A 649 0.16 24.82 3.54
CA VAL A 649 -0.25 23.56 2.89
C VAL A 649 1.00 22.75 2.52
N ASN A 650 0.93 21.45 2.68
CA ASN A 650 1.91 20.52 2.14
C ASN A 650 1.20 19.22 1.79
N ALA A 651 1.03 18.97 0.50
CA ALA A 651 0.31 17.81 -0.02
C ALA A 651 1.03 16.49 0.34
N ARG A 652 2.37 16.47 0.30
CA ARG A 652 3.16 15.27 0.57
C ARG A 652 3.04 14.80 2.02
N SER A 653 2.93 15.70 2.98
CA SER A 653 2.77 15.41 4.40
C SER A 653 1.32 15.47 4.87
N ASP A 654 0.35 15.60 3.96
CA ASP A 654 -1.09 15.78 4.25
C ASP A 654 -1.35 16.86 5.29
N THR A 655 -0.69 18.01 5.13
CA THR A 655 -0.78 19.13 6.08
C THR A 655 -1.56 20.28 5.48
N LEU A 656 -2.60 20.74 6.19
CA LEU A 656 -3.36 21.97 5.91
C LEU A 656 -3.56 22.71 7.23
N THR A 657 -2.98 23.90 7.35
CA THR A 657 -3.08 24.74 8.53
C THR A 657 -3.88 25.99 8.18
N LEU A 658 -4.90 26.26 8.98
CA LEU A 658 -5.79 27.39 8.83
C LEU A 658 -5.71 28.31 10.06
N SER A 659 -5.96 29.60 9.86
CA SER A 659 -6.24 30.57 10.91
C SER A 659 -7.60 31.22 10.66
N LEU A 660 -8.23 31.79 11.70
CA LEU A 660 -9.41 32.62 11.52
C LEU A 660 -8.98 33.93 10.82
N ALA A 661 -9.69 34.34 9.78
CA ALA A 661 -9.34 35.52 8.96
C ALA A 661 -9.77 36.83 9.58
#